data_0fc15b3329340a344701f9c62db2e51d
#
_entry.id   0fc15b3329340a344701f9c62db2e51d
#
_cell.length_a   1.000
_cell.length_b   1.000
_cell.length_c   1.000
_cell.angle_alpha   90.00
_cell.angle_beta   90.00
_cell.angle_gamma   90.00
#
_symmetry.space_group_name_H-M   'P 1'
#
loop_
_entity.id
_entity.type
_entity.pdbx_description
1 polymer ?
#
loop_
_entity_poly.entity_id
_entity_poly.type
_entity_poly.pdbx_seq_one_letter_code
_entity_poly.pdbx_strand_id
1 'polypeptide(L)'
;MRGNSRIFFGPLICLLALLLTCCQEQINYPTPKIQAISPTNALAGQPAFNLIVTGSNFTPSSSVLWNGSALTTLFSSTGQLTAQVLASDIQNAGTAMVSVSTPTPGGGTTLTIQFTINGAASPVPQVTSLSPSGVTTGSAQFSLIVTGTNFVSQSIVTVNGSNRPTAFVDSTSLVATLPASDVANAGTLQIAVINPQPNGGGSNSFPLNVKNSVPSITSLSPASFTAGSVGTTIVLTGVGYVPNSTVAINGAPRTTTFNSTTAVQATLTAGDLASGGIDQVQVVNPVPGGGTSNTMTFAVNPTDLAGLPVIVDLAPNGTPANNGICGPTCTAGTPTLATAGPSVSQTGNLVAFASTSTNLVSLTNLTSGLSDIFLRNTCLAATTTSSTTCTPSTSTVSVGLNGVAADGPSSEPSLDSAGTQVAYTSTASNLENYVTVPGGTRQVYWEATCSSSTTSGGCTGTASSTPVLVSMSPDGVSPGNGDSYNPVISSDGQYVAFVSLATNLVLDVSVDGVTPQVYIRNTCNAVPPTAPNASCTPTTYLVSTPDATTPGNGASSRPAIADTGLFVAFASLATNLGSTAPNPSGAAEIFMRSTCVTSLGETSDACVPGTILISTPDGTTPADGASIDAAISSDGRFVAFASTAANLITGAGPIQEIYVRDTCTGAVTTPVCTASTQLVSTPNGTTPANALSESPSINQCGTAVTCATGEYIAFASHASNLGANVENGVENIFVRADCYVLPSTSTTVCVPYTFLASQPGGTSPPPADGNSLVPSITGDGHAVSFISFANNLGPRDTSGLEDIFVAGANLTFNLTVTLQGAGSGTVTDSTSQINCTQTAATSTTSLTESGTCTALYASGTFVTLTATAGASSTFTAWGGTAITASDEVCSVTAGTNTTGSCTFTMIQNNTVTATFKN
;
A
#
# COMPACT_ATOMS: atom_id res chain seq x y z
N MET A 1 -54.35 54.30 -1.94
CA MET A 1 -55.78 54.73 -2.16
C MET A 1 -56.08 55.74 -1.09
N ARG A 2 -56.15 56.92 -1.56
CA ARG A 2 -57.33 57.83 -1.49
C ARG A 2 -57.90 58.00 -0.06
N GLY A 3 -58.05 59.11 0.55
CA GLY A 3 -58.13 60.47 0.10
C GLY A 3 -58.81 61.30 1.11
N ASN A 4 -58.39 62.49 1.23
CA ASN A 4 -59.26 63.67 1.25
C ASN A 4 -60.32 63.75 2.33
N SER A 5 -60.63 64.83 2.99
CA SER A 5 -60.69 66.22 2.56
C SER A 5 -61.13 67.04 3.75
N ARG A 6 -60.56 68.20 3.96
CA ARG A 6 -61.17 69.54 3.82
C ARG A 6 -62.47 69.75 4.62
N ILE A 7 -62.80 70.82 5.31
CA ILE A 7 -62.91 72.24 4.92
C ILE A 7 -63.41 73.09 6.05
N PHE A 8 -62.86 74.23 6.37
CA PHE A 8 -63.31 75.54 6.43
C PHE A 8 -64.56 75.95 7.36
N PHE A 9 -64.46 76.99 8.12
CA PHE A 9 -64.99 78.37 7.98
C PHE A 9 -64.96 79.11 9.33
N GLY A 10 -64.31 80.21 9.38
CA GLY A 10 -64.68 81.37 10.33
C GLY A 10 -65.90 82.10 9.82
N PRO A 11 -66.28 83.33 10.09
CA PRO A 11 -65.51 84.40 10.75
C PRO A 11 -66.39 85.27 11.75
N LEU A 12 -65.69 86.22 12.32
CA LEU A 12 -66.13 87.68 12.52
C LEU A 12 -67.30 88.10 13.39
N ILE A 13 -67.04 88.99 14.28
CA ILE A 13 -67.65 90.30 14.52
C ILE A 13 -67.28 90.69 15.99
N CYS A 14 -66.34 91.57 16.22
CA CYS A 14 -66.31 93.11 16.16
C CYS A 14 -67.22 93.77 17.15
N LEU A 15 -66.55 94.57 18.00
CA LEU A 15 -66.72 95.86 18.41
C LEU A 15 -67.33 96.24 19.79
N LEU A 16 -66.68 97.10 20.50
CA LEU A 16 -67.05 98.24 21.36
C LEU A 16 -67.24 97.89 22.82
N ALA A 17 -66.60 98.47 23.74
CA ALA A 17 -66.20 99.81 24.16
C ALA A 17 -65.58 99.77 25.51
N LEU A 18 -64.58 100.34 25.67
CA LEU A 18 -64.20 101.64 26.30
C LEU A 18 -64.17 101.69 27.79
N LEU A 19 -62.90 101.90 28.31
CA LEU A 19 -62.60 102.65 29.54
C LEU A 19 -62.99 102.18 30.88
N LEU A 20 -62.03 101.54 31.52
CA LEU A 20 -61.67 101.89 32.93
C LEU A 20 -60.16 101.61 33.12
N THR A 21 -59.42 102.67 33.16
CA THR A 21 -57.99 102.66 33.61
C THR A 21 -58.00 102.38 35.10
N CYS A 22 -57.40 101.23 35.43
CA CYS A 22 -56.92 101.04 36.75
C CYS A 22 -55.46 100.62 36.68
N CYS A 23 -54.58 101.44 37.26
CA CYS A 23 -53.17 101.19 37.38
C CYS A 23 -53.01 99.81 38.10
N GLN A 24 -52.62 98.76 37.25
CA GLN A 24 -52.01 97.63 37.83
C GLN A 24 -50.52 97.92 37.90
N GLU A 25 -50.02 98.03 39.14
CA GLU A 25 -48.57 98.00 39.36
C GLU A 25 -48.05 96.71 38.69
N GLN A 26 -47.27 96.83 37.68
CA GLN A 26 -46.58 95.67 37.01
C GLN A 26 -45.57 95.18 37.98
N ILE A 27 -45.88 94.13 38.71
CA ILE A 27 -44.92 93.46 39.55
C ILE A 27 -43.81 92.92 38.75
N ASN A 28 -42.69 93.61 38.70
CA ASN A 28 -41.48 93.18 37.96
C ASN A 28 -40.73 92.24 38.91
N TYR A 29 -40.80 90.96 38.63
CA TYR A 29 -40.16 89.98 39.46
C TYR A 29 -38.61 90.01 39.32
N PRO A 30 -37.87 90.00 40.46
CA PRO A 30 -36.39 89.95 40.34
C PRO A 30 -35.99 88.66 39.80
N THR A 31 -34.84 88.66 39.01
CA THR A 31 -34.23 87.41 38.44
C THR A 31 -33.82 86.48 39.55
N PRO A 32 -34.36 85.24 39.60
CA PRO A 32 -33.99 84.26 40.64
C PRO A 32 -32.52 83.81 40.50
N LYS A 33 -31.92 83.50 41.64
CA LYS A 33 -30.56 82.89 41.67
C LYS A 33 -30.67 81.62 42.52
N ILE A 34 -30.20 80.48 41.97
CA ILE A 34 -30.06 79.24 42.67
C ILE A 34 -28.64 79.16 43.26
N GLN A 35 -28.52 78.79 44.53
CA GLN A 35 -27.26 78.69 45.22
C GLN A 35 -26.88 77.23 45.52
N ALA A 36 -27.82 76.48 46.00
CA ALA A 36 -27.66 75.08 46.38
C ALA A 36 -28.96 74.32 46.31
N ILE A 37 -28.82 72.98 46.21
CA ILE A 37 -29.92 72.02 46.32
C ILE A 37 -29.61 70.99 47.37
N SER A 38 -30.65 70.46 48.06
CA SER A 38 -30.52 69.44 49.09
C SER A 38 -31.72 68.47 49.06
N PRO A 39 -31.47 67.15 48.91
CA PRO A 39 -30.19 66.48 48.67
C PRO A 39 -29.62 66.83 47.35
N THR A 40 -28.31 66.57 47.15
CA THR A 40 -27.56 66.71 45.85
C THR A 40 -27.56 65.46 45.04
N ASN A 41 -28.00 64.35 45.64
CA ASN A 41 -28.10 63.06 44.99
C ASN A 41 -29.17 62.16 45.62
N ALA A 42 -29.60 61.15 44.90
CA ALA A 42 -30.50 60.07 45.33
C ALA A 42 -30.10 58.73 44.64
N LEU A 43 -30.56 57.62 45.16
CA LEU A 43 -30.45 56.34 44.43
C LEU A 43 -31.58 56.18 43.41
N ALA A 44 -31.28 55.62 42.27
CA ALA A 44 -32.27 55.25 41.24
C ALA A 44 -33.35 54.34 41.86
N GLY A 45 -34.60 54.58 41.48
CA GLY A 45 -35.74 53.77 41.91
C GLY A 45 -36.20 54.08 43.35
N GLN A 46 -35.65 55.09 44.04
CA GLN A 46 -36.18 55.49 45.38
C GLN A 46 -37.59 56.15 45.29
N PRO A 47 -38.34 56.17 46.45
CA PRO A 47 -39.60 56.88 46.48
C PRO A 47 -39.41 58.36 46.20
N ALA A 48 -40.48 59.04 45.83
CA ALA A 48 -40.54 60.52 45.70
C ALA A 48 -40.05 61.21 46.99
N PHE A 49 -39.35 62.34 46.87
CA PHE A 49 -38.80 63.10 47.95
C PHE A 49 -38.91 64.60 47.66
N ASN A 50 -38.78 65.41 48.74
CA ASN A 50 -38.72 66.85 48.61
C ASN A 50 -37.33 67.35 48.43
N LEU A 51 -37.10 68.08 47.31
CA LEU A 51 -35.84 68.77 46.98
C LEU A 51 -35.93 70.18 47.51
N ILE A 52 -35.09 70.53 48.47
CA ILE A 52 -34.95 71.91 48.98
C ILE A 52 -34.00 72.66 48.06
N VAL A 53 -34.49 73.79 47.53
CA VAL A 53 -33.69 74.64 46.64
C VAL A 53 -33.48 75.95 47.40
N THR A 54 -32.21 76.28 47.66
CA THR A 54 -31.80 77.53 48.33
C THR A 54 -31.24 78.55 47.33
N GLY A 55 -31.51 79.83 47.59
CA GLY A 55 -31.06 80.88 46.67
C GLY A 55 -31.46 82.26 47.07
N SER A 56 -31.81 83.12 46.14
CA SER A 56 -32.35 84.43 46.41
C SER A 56 -33.29 84.90 45.31
N ASN A 57 -34.15 85.88 45.68
CA ASN A 57 -35.15 86.45 44.74
C ASN A 57 -36.22 85.45 44.28
N PHE A 58 -36.55 84.45 45.13
CA PHE A 58 -37.65 83.56 44.84
C PHE A 58 -38.93 84.26 45.12
N THR A 59 -39.99 83.98 44.43
CA THR A 59 -41.34 84.55 44.62
C THR A 59 -42.33 83.38 44.70
N PRO A 60 -43.59 83.64 45.20
CA PRO A 60 -44.61 82.62 45.25
C PRO A 60 -44.96 81.97 43.92
N SER A 61 -44.56 82.61 42.78
CA SER A 61 -44.74 82.11 41.41
C SER A 61 -43.52 81.45 40.87
N SER A 62 -42.45 81.34 41.64
CA SER A 62 -41.24 80.59 41.17
C SER A 62 -41.46 79.09 41.18
N SER A 63 -41.00 78.40 40.06
CA SER A 63 -41.13 76.99 39.95
C SER A 63 -39.72 76.38 39.82
N VAL A 64 -39.46 75.27 40.47
CA VAL A 64 -38.24 74.45 40.24
C VAL A 64 -38.43 73.64 39.04
N LEU A 65 -37.41 73.63 38.10
CA LEU A 65 -37.36 72.88 36.90
C LEU A 65 -36.40 71.71 37.09
N TRP A 66 -36.81 70.52 36.62
CA TRP A 66 -36.04 69.31 36.58
C TRP A 66 -35.87 68.93 35.12
N ASN A 67 -34.62 68.98 34.62
CA ASN A 67 -34.37 68.85 33.17
C ASN A 67 -35.23 69.74 32.28
N GLY A 68 -35.56 70.95 32.76
CA GLY A 68 -36.43 71.92 32.07
C GLY A 68 -37.95 71.78 32.33
N SER A 69 -38.41 70.69 32.92
CA SER A 69 -39.84 70.48 33.29
C SER A 69 -40.14 70.94 34.68
N ALA A 70 -41.22 71.63 34.84
CA ALA A 70 -41.58 72.17 36.13
C ALA A 70 -42.01 71.05 37.12
N LEU A 71 -41.45 71.11 38.36
CA LEU A 71 -41.87 70.29 39.47
C LEU A 71 -42.96 71.01 40.30
N THR A 72 -43.80 70.21 40.96
CA THR A 72 -44.69 70.78 42.02
C THR A 72 -43.83 71.45 43.09
N THR A 73 -43.93 72.81 43.11
CA THR A 73 -43.03 73.65 43.88
C THR A 73 -43.81 74.38 44.97
N LEU A 74 -43.34 74.37 46.23
CA LEU A 74 -43.84 75.12 47.36
C LEU A 74 -42.93 76.29 47.67
N PHE A 75 -43.38 77.47 47.65
CA PHE A 75 -42.59 78.64 48.08
C PHE A 75 -42.51 78.65 49.63
N SER A 76 -41.32 78.62 50.14
CA SER A 76 -41.05 78.65 51.60
C SER A 76 -40.62 80.05 52.07
N SER A 77 -39.80 80.76 51.30
CA SER A 77 -39.31 82.10 51.50
C SER A 77 -38.64 82.64 50.24
N THR A 78 -38.29 83.90 50.26
CA THR A 78 -37.52 84.55 49.14
C THR A 78 -36.15 83.90 48.95
N GLY A 79 -35.64 83.04 49.79
CA GLY A 79 -34.39 82.33 49.75
C GLY A 79 -34.56 80.78 49.64
N GLN A 80 -35.81 80.25 49.67
CA GLN A 80 -36.02 78.81 49.71
C GLN A 80 -37.33 78.40 48.98
N LEU A 81 -37.18 77.37 48.16
CA LEU A 81 -38.24 76.61 47.51
C LEU A 81 -38.13 75.15 47.91
N THR A 82 -39.26 74.45 47.98
CA THR A 82 -39.30 73.00 48.12
C THR A 82 -40.06 72.44 46.93
N ALA A 83 -39.44 71.50 46.21
CA ALA A 83 -40.03 70.88 45.07
C ALA A 83 -40.12 69.37 45.23
N GLN A 84 -41.21 68.77 44.79
CA GLN A 84 -41.38 67.31 44.87
C GLN A 84 -40.78 66.67 43.61
N VAL A 85 -39.74 65.85 43.82
CA VAL A 85 -39.20 64.98 42.80
C VAL A 85 -39.90 63.64 42.85
N LEU A 86 -40.52 63.22 41.78
CA LEU A 86 -41.28 61.97 41.72
C LEU A 86 -40.36 60.78 41.56
N ALA A 87 -40.83 59.61 41.95
CA ALA A 87 -40.07 58.35 41.75
C ALA A 87 -39.77 58.09 40.27
N SER A 88 -40.64 58.50 39.33
CA SER A 88 -40.42 58.44 37.90
C SER A 88 -39.23 59.29 37.40
N ASP A 89 -38.95 60.42 38.10
CA ASP A 89 -37.86 61.34 37.73
C ASP A 89 -36.44 60.76 38.04
N ILE A 90 -36.44 59.82 38.94
CA ILE A 90 -35.18 59.15 39.40
C ILE A 90 -35.19 57.64 39.17
N GLN A 91 -35.96 57.14 38.20
CA GLN A 91 -36.07 55.69 37.95
C GLN A 91 -34.75 55.05 37.43
N ASN A 92 -33.98 55.80 36.69
CA ASN A 92 -32.69 55.34 36.10
C ASN A 92 -31.53 56.19 36.65
N ALA A 93 -30.38 55.58 36.82
CA ALA A 93 -29.12 56.25 37.13
C ALA A 93 -28.76 57.30 36.08
N GLY A 94 -28.22 58.41 36.50
CA GLY A 94 -27.88 59.50 35.58
C GLY A 94 -27.71 60.83 36.32
N THR A 95 -27.86 61.93 35.57
CA THR A 95 -27.81 63.28 36.13
C THR A 95 -29.04 64.05 35.68
N ALA A 96 -29.57 64.86 36.58
CA ALA A 96 -30.62 65.81 36.24
C ALA A 96 -30.12 67.23 36.47
N MET A 97 -30.58 68.18 35.66
CA MET A 97 -30.30 69.60 35.78
C MET A 97 -31.41 70.35 36.47
N VAL A 98 -31.10 70.90 37.60
CA VAL A 98 -32.08 71.61 38.42
C VAL A 98 -31.90 73.13 38.21
N SER A 99 -33.00 73.86 37.94
CA SER A 99 -33.01 75.29 37.79
C SER A 99 -34.29 75.85 38.38
N VAL A 100 -34.39 77.15 38.55
CA VAL A 100 -35.61 77.86 39.05
C VAL A 100 -36.04 78.83 37.98
N SER A 101 -37.31 78.81 37.65
CA SER A 101 -37.91 79.79 36.75
C SER A 101 -38.96 80.64 37.48
N THR A 102 -38.84 81.92 37.28
CA THR A 102 -39.87 82.93 37.79
C THR A 102 -40.55 83.59 36.60
N PRO A 103 -41.87 83.66 36.51
CA PRO A 103 -42.60 84.22 35.35
C PRO A 103 -42.30 85.68 35.08
N THR A 104 -42.59 86.09 33.85
CA THR A 104 -42.57 87.47 33.39
C THR A 104 -43.79 88.23 33.94
N PRO A 105 -43.74 89.58 34.07
CA PRO A 105 -42.65 90.50 33.70
C PRO A 105 -41.52 90.50 34.69
N GLY A 106 -40.32 90.69 34.22
CA GLY A 106 -39.07 90.43 34.95
C GLY A 106 -38.80 88.92 35.05
N GLY A 107 -38.39 88.45 36.22
CA GLY A 107 -38.12 87.01 36.45
C GLY A 107 -37.01 86.45 35.57
N GLY A 108 -37.21 85.24 35.07
CA GLY A 108 -36.25 84.51 34.26
C GLY A 108 -35.86 83.12 34.86
N THR A 109 -34.97 82.43 34.26
CA THR A 109 -34.53 81.09 34.66
C THR A 109 -33.04 81.10 35.13
N THR A 110 -32.75 80.45 36.21
CA THR A 110 -31.39 80.43 36.79
C THR A 110 -30.45 79.54 35.93
N LEU A 111 -29.16 79.62 36.23
CA LEU A 111 -28.21 78.58 35.86
C LEU A 111 -28.63 77.25 36.50
N THR A 112 -28.24 76.13 35.88
CA THR A 112 -28.57 74.81 36.38
C THR A 112 -27.60 74.35 37.50
N ILE A 113 -28.07 73.62 38.50
CA ILE A 113 -27.24 72.80 39.39
C ILE A 113 -27.49 71.34 39.07
N GLN A 114 -26.40 70.57 38.98
CA GLN A 114 -26.51 69.16 38.71
C GLN A 114 -26.97 68.36 39.92
N PHE A 115 -27.94 67.50 39.77
CA PHE A 115 -28.36 66.51 40.74
C PHE A 115 -27.91 65.12 40.22
N THR A 116 -27.26 64.27 41.04
CA THR A 116 -26.79 62.92 40.66
C THR A 116 -27.77 61.87 41.11
N ILE A 117 -28.22 61.02 40.15
CA ILE A 117 -28.99 59.80 40.42
C ILE A 117 -28.04 58.65 40.42
N ASN A 118 -27.65 58.11 41.53
CA ASN A 118 -26.73 56.98 41.67
C ASN A 118 -27.48 55.71 41.36
N GLY A 119 -26.80 54.79 40.65
CA GLY A 119 -27.33 53.43 40.45
C GLY A 119 -27.48 52.67 41.74
N ALA A 120 -28.43 51.76 41.80
CA ALA A 120 -28.55 50.85 42.96
C ALA A 120 -27.22 50.08 43.11
N ALA A 121 -26.78 49.90 44.31
CA ALA A 121 -25.57 49.16 44.63
C ALA A 121 -25.72 47.68 44.12
N SER A 122 -24.89 47.26 43.15
CA SER A 122 -24.85 45.91 42.72
C SER A 122 -23.99 45.06 43.66
N PRO A 123 -24.41 43.88 44.08
CA PRO A 123 -23.56 42.99 44.87
C PRO A 123 -22.43 42.50 44.05
N VAL A 124 -21.27 42.12 44.66
CA VAL A 124 -20.17 41.47 44.00
C VAL A 124 -20.59 40.05 43.55
N PRO A 125 -20.52 39.71 42.27
CA PRO A 125 -20.94 38.38 41.78
C PRO A 125 -19.90 37.30 42.17
N GLN A 126 -20.37 36.06 42.21
CA GLN A 126 -19.50 34.89 42.40
C GLN A 126 -19.90 33.78 41.43
N VAL A 127 -18.94 33.18 40.74
CA VAL A 127 -19.15 32.03 39.87
C VAL A 127 -18.82 30.74 40.61
N THR A 128 -19.72 29.77 40.58
CA THR A 128 -19.58 28.48 41.28
C THR A 128 -19.45 27.27 40.33
N SER A 129 -20.04 27.34 39.14
CA SER A 129 -19.93 26.24 38.13
C SER A 129 -20.26 26.73 36.73
N LEU A 130 -19.80 25.93 35.75
CA LEU A 130 -20.05 26.12 34.33
C LEU A 130 -20.69 24.88 33.73
N SER A 131 -21.59 25.06 32.77
CA SER A 131 -22.14 23.98 31.96
C SER A 131 -22.22 24.41 30.47
N PRO A 132 -21.47 23.71 29.58
CA PRO A 132 -20.58 22.59 29.87
C PRO A 132 -19.35 22.99 30.70
N SER A 133 -18.75 22.04 31.45
CA SER A 133 -17.57 22.26 32.27
C SER A 133 -16.26 22.19 31.45
N GLY A 134 -16.36 21.78 30.19
CA GLY A 134 -15.25 21.72 29.20
C GLY A 134 -15.79 21.50 27.79
N VAL A 135 -15.02 21.86 26.79
CA VAL A 135 -15.37 21.78 25.38
C VAL A 135 -14.16 21.29 24.56
N THR A 136 -14.38 20.84 23.34
CA THR A 136 -13.32 20.45 22.38
C THR A 136 -12.93 21.61 21.48
N THR A 137 -11.66 21.65 21.08
CA THR A 137 -11.16 22.59 20.05
C THR A 137 -11.99 22.50 18.78
N GLY A 138 -12.22 23.66 18.15
CA GLY A 138 -13.00 23.74 16.92
C GLY A 138 -14.50 23.53 17.06
N SER A 139 -15.02 23.44 18.29
CA SER A 139 -16.47 23.43 18.53
C SER A 139 -17.12 24.68 17.91
N ALA A 140 -18.31 24.52 17.34
CA ALA A 140 -19.11 25.62 16.84
C ALA A 140 -19.50 26.57 18.00
N GLN A 141 -20.03 27.73 17.65
CA GLN A 141 -20.65 28.65 18.67
C GLN A 141 -21.61 27.88 19.55
N PHE A 142 -21.54 28.10 20.87
CA PHE A 142 -22.39 27.43 21.87
C PHE A 142 -22.79 28.35 23.00
N SER A 143 -23.78 27.91 23.76
CA SER A 143 -24.25 28.59 24.97
C SER A 143 -23.56 28.01 26.21
N LEU A 144 -22.94 28.87 27.01
CA LEU A 144 -22.34 28.55 28.30
C LEU A 144 -23.28 29.02 29.43
N ILE A 145 -23.76 28.09 30.23
CA ILE A 145 -24.52 28.41 31.45
C ILE A 145 -23.50 28.67 32.55
N VAL A 146 -23.55 29.87 33.11
CA VAL A 146 -22.72 30.28 34.25
C VAL A 146 -23.61 30.28 35.49
N THR A 147 -23.32 29.41 36.43
CA THR A 147 -24.04 29.33 37.71
C THR A 147 -23.24 30.02 38.81
N GLY A 148 -23.92 30.74 39.70
CA GLY A 148 -23.24 31.46 40.75
C GLY A 148 -24.21 32.14 41.73
N THR A 149 -23.81 33.29 42.27
CA THR A 149 -24.63 34.11 43.17
C THR A 149 -24.44 35.58 42.86
N ASN A 150 -25.40 36.38 43.30
CA ASN A 150 -25.37 37.83 43.18
C ASN A 150 -25.39 38.36 41.74
N PHE A 151 -25.96 37.64 40.79
CA PHE A 151 -26.12 38.14 39.43
C PHE A 151 -27.27 39.15 39.38
N VAL A 152 -27.12 40.15 38.53
CA VAL A 152 -28.14 41.19 38.28
C VAL A 152 -28.48 41.21 36.78
N SER A 153 -29.60 41.84 36.42
CA SER A 153 -30.07 41.87 35.02
C SER A 153 -29.08 42.48 34.02
N GLN A 154 -28.09 43.22 34.52
CA GLN A 154 -27.02 43.82 33.71
C GLN A 154 -25.67 43.12 33.89
N SER A 155 -25.62 41.95 34.49
CA SER A 155 -24.39 41.15 34.59
C SER A 155 -23.87 40.75 33.23
N ILE A 156 -22.56 40.81 33.05
CA ILE A 156 -21.90 40.46 31.80
C ILE A 156 -20.87 39.34 32.07
N VAL A 157 -20.95 38.28 31.33
CA VAL A 157 -19.95 37.23 31.36
C VAL A 157 -18.73 37.65 30.51
N THR A 158 -17.53 37.41 31.04
CA THR A 158 -16.27 37.68 30.34
C THR A 158 -15.49 36.38 30.14
N VAL A 159 -14.80 36.28 29.01
CA VAL A 159 -13.87 35.22 28.69
C VAL A 159 -12.47 35.86 28.52
N ASN A 160 -11.52 35.49 29.37
CA ASN A 160 -10.21 36.10 29.43
C ASN A 160 -10.27 37.62 29.48
N GLY A 161 -11.27 38.18 30.24
CA GLY A 161 -11.50 39.60 30.38
C GLY A 161 -12.31 40.27 29.25
N SER A 162 -12.63 39.58 28.19
CA SER A 162 -13.41 40.09 27.05
C SER A 162 -14.91 39.76 27.21
N ASN A 163 -15.79 40.76 27.08
CA ASN A 163 -17.24 40.60 27.21
C ASN A 163 -17.82 39.66 26.18
N ARG A 164 -18.82 38.87 26.61
CA ARG A 164 -19.61 38.01 25.74
C ARG A 164 -21.09 38.38 25.82
N PRO A 165 -21.84 38.18 24.71
CA PRO A 165 -23.29 38.32 24.77
C PRO A 165 -23.86 37.47 25.89
N THR A 166 -24.54 38.10 26.84
CA THR A 166 -25.03 37.48 28.09
C THR A 166 -26.53 37.70 28.23
N ALA A 167 -27.28 36.65 28.49
CA ALA A 167 -28.66 36.67 28.86
C ALA A 167 -28.77 36.40 30.38
N PHE A 168 -29.47 37.28 31.11
CA PHE A 168 -29.79 37.10 32.52
C PHE A 168 -30.99 36.14 32.63
N VAL A 169 -30.84 35.08 33.38
CA VAL A 169 -31.92 34.13 33.70
C VAL A 169 -32.49 34.45 35.06
N ASP A 170 -31.66 34.45 36.11
CA ASP A 170 -32.00 34.83 37.47
C ASP A 170 -30.72 35.20 38.26
N SER A 171 -30.88 35.52 39.56
CA SER A 171 -29.75 35.93 40.41
C SER A 171 -28.67 34.87 40.63
N THR A 172 -28.87 33.63 40.11
CA THR A 172 -27.95 32.50 40.24
C THR A 172 -27.50 31.92 38.89
N SER A 173 -28.08 32.38 37.77
CA SER A 173 -27.85 31.79 36.44
C SER A 173 -27.79 32.85 35.34
N LEU A 174 -26.74 32.76 34.52
CA LEU A 174 -26.54 33.51 33.28
C LEU A 174 -26.31 32.55 32.14
N VAL A 175 -26.64 32.95 30.90
CA VAL A 175 -26.31 32.24 29.67
C VAL A 175 -25.44 33.15 28.79
N ALA A 176 -24.22 32.74 28.54
CA ALA A 176 -23.31 33.47 27.66
C ALA A 176 -23.16 32.74 26.31
N THR A 177 -23.10 33.48 25.21
CA THR A 177 -22.81 32.94 23.88
C THR A 177 -21.32 33.07 23.61
N LEU A 178 -20.63 31.91 23.48
CA LEU A 178 -19.23 31.84 23.15
C LEU A 178 -19.07 31.52 21.65
N PRO A 179 -18.41 32.37 20.88
CA PRO A 179 -18.14 32.10 19.47
C PRO A 179 -17.09 31.00 19.31
N ALA A 180 -17.07 30.33 18.15
CA ALA A 180 -16.08 29.29 17.80
C ALA A 180 -14.62 29.75 17.95
N SER A 181 -14.36 31.04 17.75
CA SER A 181 -13.01 31.64 17.90
C SER A 181 -12.47 31.57 19.33
N ASP A 182 -13.33 31.52 20.37
CA ASP A 182 -12.87 31.40 21.76
C ASP A 182 -12.26 30.00 22.03
N VAL A 183 -12.75 28.99 21.34
CA VAL A 183 -12.37 27.57 21.51
C VAL A 183 -11.58 27.01 20.33
N ALA A 184 -10.97 27.90 19.54
CA ALA A 184 -10.15 27.50 18.39
C ALA A 184 -8.87 26.76 18.79
N ASN A 185 -8.34 27.07 19.99
CA ASN A 185 -7.10 26.47 20.52
C ASN A 185 -7.37 25.81 21.87
N ALA A 186 -6.67 24.70 22.13
CA ALA A 186 -6.72 24.04 23.43
C ALA A 186 -6.07 24.90 24.54
N GLY A 187 -6.60 24.80 25.70
CA GLY A 187 -6.13 25.56 26.89
C GLY A 187 -7.22 25.77 27.93
N THR A 188 -6.99 26.71 28.81
CA THR A 188 -7.96 27.06 29.84
C THR A 188 -8.41 28.52 29.64
N LEU A 189 -9.70 28.71 29.43
CA LEU A 189 -10.33 30.00 29.37
C LEU A 189 -10.76 30.42 30.78
N GLN A 190 -10.49 31.67 31.15
CA GLN A 190 -10.91 32.24 32.44
C GLN A 190 -12.27 32.91 32.27
N ILE A 191 -13.28 32.32 32.88
CA ILE A 191 -14.65 32.83 32.88
C ILE A 191 -14.89 33.65 34.15
N ALA A 192 -15.35 34.87 34.01
CA ALA A 192 -15.76 35.69 35.14
C ALA A 192 -17.04 36.46 34.79
N VAL A 193 -17.69 37.01 35.79
CA VAL A 193 -18.89 37.84 35.67
C VAL A 193 -18.62 39.24 36.22
N ILE A 194 -19.07 40.25 35.51
CA ILE A 194 -18.96 41.64 35.95
C ILE A 194 -20.37 42.19 36.21
N ASN A 195 -20.63 42.68 37.44
CA ASN A 195 -21.78 43.48 37.77
C ASN A 195 -21.44 44.94 37.59
N PRO A 196 -22.42 45.80 37.20
CA PRO A 196 -22.15 47.23 37.02
C PRO A 196 -21.88 47.93 38.36
N GLN A 197 -21.22 49.09 38.29
CA GLN A 197 -21.00 49.98 39.41
C GLN A 197 -22.34 50.71 39.75
N PRO A 198 -22.53 51.19 41.01
CA PRO A 198 -21.60 51.19 42.16
C PRO A 198 -21.62 49.86 42.93
N ASN A 199 -20.55 49.60 43.65
CA ASN A 199 -20.30 48.40 44.47
C ASN A 199 -20.28 47.01 43.78
N GLY A 200 -20.65 46.91 42.51
CA GLY A 200 -20.50 45.71 41.74
C GLY A 200 -19.04 45.32 41.51
N GLY A 201 -18.68 44.93 40.34
CA GLY A 201 -17.32 44.54 40.00
C GLY A 201 -17.21 43.08 39.48
N GLY A 202 -15.98 42.60 39.38
CA GLY A 202 -15.71 41.27 38.87
C GLY A 202 -15.87 40.16 39.91
N SER A 203 -16.33 38.99 39.45
CA SER A 203 -16.35 37.77 40.26
C SER A 203 -14.95 37.16 40.41
N ASN A 204 -14.84 36.06 41.13
CA ASN A 204 -13.76 35.10 40.99
C ASN A 204 -13.71 34.59 39.54
N SER A 205 -12.53 34.21 39.10
CA SER A 205 -12.31 33.51 37.80
C SER A 205 -12.61 32.03 37.97
N PHE A 206 -13.30 31.44 36.97
CA PHE A 206 -13.63 30.02 36.93
C PHE A 206 -13.12 29.40 35.60
N PRO A 207 -12.36 28.27 35.65
CA PRO A 207 -11.74 27.72 34.46
C PRO A 207 -12.73 26.94 33.59
N LEU A 208 -12.78 27.23 32.29
CA LEU A 208 -13.37 26.40 31.24
C LEU A 208 -12.26 25.75 30.45
N ASN A 209 -12.16 24.42 30.47
CA ASN A 209 -11.13 23.70 29.80
C ASN A 209 -11.52 23.43 28.34
N VAL A 210 -10.69 23.87 27.40
CA VAL A 210 -10.77 23.55 25.98
C VAL A 210 -9.75 22.44 25.71
N LYS A 211 -10.21 21.25 25.30
CA LYS A 211 -9.39 20.07 25.08
C LYS A 211 -9.27 19.76 23.60
N ASN A 212 -8.11 19.27 23.16
CA ASN A 212 -7.98 18.65 21.85
C ASN A 212 -8.81 17.37 21.80
N SER A 213 -9.40 17.09 20.64
CA SER A 213 -9.99 15.78 20.33
C SER A 213 -8.92 14.70 20.17
N VAL A 214 -9.26 13.45 20.42
CA VAL A 214 -8.44 12.33 19.97
C VAL A 214 -8.58 12.26 18.46
N PRO A 215 -7.46 12.27 17.69
CA PRO A 215 -7.53 12.20 16.24
C PRO A 215 -7.90 10.79 15.76
N SER A 216 -8.38 10.66 14.51
CA SER A 216 -8.60 9.37 13.86
C SER A 216 -8.20 9.47 12.40
N ILE A 217 -7.45 8.47 11.90
CA ILE A 217 -7.00 8.36 10.51
C ILE A 217 -8.01 7.50 9.75
N THR A 218 -8.41 7.93 8.56
CA THR A 218 -9.32 7.19 7.67
C THR A 218 -8.61 6.66 6.43
N SER A 219 -7.55 7.35 5.95
CA SER A 219 -6.76 6.89 4.80
C SER A 219 -5.36 7.49 4.76
N LEU A 220 -4.45 6.83 4.05
CA LEU A 220 -3.08 7.26 3.76
C LEU A 220 -2.89 7.40 2.24
N SER A 221 -2.08 8.36 1.82
CA SER A 221 -1.70 8.51 0.41
C SER A 221 -0.29 9.08 0.28
N PRO A 222 0.63 8.38 -0.43
CA PRO A 222 0.50 7.01 -0.94
C PRO A 222 0.47 5.96 0.18
N ALA A 223 -0.10 4.78 -0.12
CA ALA A 223 -0.17 3.66 0.81
C ALA A 223 1.07 2.75 0.77
N SER A 224 1.99 2.99 -0.19
CA SER A 224 3.24 2.26 -0.31
C SER A 224 4.35 3.12 -0.88
N PHE A 225 5.60 2.75 -0.57
CA PHE A 225 6.83 3.38 -1.04
C PHE A 225 7.82 2.30 -1.46
N THR A 226 8.86 2.68 -2.22
CA THR A 226 9.98 1.79 -2.55
C THR A 226 11.11 2.01 -1.56
N ALA A 227 11.74 0.95 -1.07
CA ALA A 227 12.91 1.04 -0.20
C ALA A 227 14.02 1.87 -0.86
N GLY A 228 14.74 2.64 -0.04
CA GLY A 228 15.78 3.56 -0.53
C GLY A 228 15.25 4.88 -1.09
N SER A 229 13.93 5.10 -1.20
CA SER A 229 13.36 6.39 -1.61
C SER A 229 13.72 7.50 -0.62
N VAL A 230 13.95 8.71 -1.12
CA VAL A 230 14.33 9.88 -0.30
C VAL A 230 13.40 11.05 -0.56
N GLY A 231 13.16 11.87 0.47
CA GLY A 231 12.42 13.12 0.34
C GLY A 231 10.93 12.98 0.05
N THR A 232 10.35 11.82 0.32
CA THR A 232 8.94 11.53 0.10
C THR A 232 8.07 12.02 1.25
N THR A 233 6.82 12.30 0.92
CA THR A 233 5.81 12.73 1.91
C THR A 233 4.60 11.81 1.87
N ILE A 234 3.94 11.67 3.02
CA ILE A 234 2.70 10.93 3.17
C ILE A 234 1.60 11.87 3.66
N VAL A 235 0.44 11.82 3.05
CA VAL A 235 -0.75 12.57 3.45
C VAL A 235 -1.69 11.65 4.21
N LEU A 236 -2.10 12.09 5.41
CA LEU A 236 -3.04 11.37 6.25
C LEU A 236 -4.37 12.13 6.23
N THR A 237 -5.40 11.47 5.75
CA THR A 237 -6.78 11.98 5.82
C THR A 237 -7.50 11.37 7.01
N GLY A 238 -8.29 12.20 7.71
CA GLY A 238 -8.96 11.74 8.93
C GLY A 238 -9.84 12.81 9.55
N VAL A 239 -9.99 12.79 10.87
CA VAL A 239 -10.78 13.78 11.63
C VAL A 239 -10.09 14.13 12.94
N GLY A 240 -10.41 15.31 13.44
CA GLY A 240 -9.96 15.76 14.76
C GLY A 240 -8.51 16.26 14.81
N TYR A 241 -7.87 16.54 13.67
CA TYR A 241 -6.52 17.11 13.62
C TYR A 241 -6.53 18.57 14.09
N VAL A 242 -5.44 18.98 14.73
CA VAL A 242 -5.22 20.33 15.25
C VAL A 242 -3.89 20.89 14.72
N PRO A 243 -3.67 22.22 14.73
CA PRO A 243 -2.44 22.81 14.16
C PRO A 243 -1.11 22.25 14.71
N ASN A 244 -1.14 21.65 15.90
CA ASN A 244 0.03 21.03 16.53
C ASN A 244 -0.04 19.50 16.53
N SER A 245 -0.85 18.90 15.68
CA SER A 245 -0.84 17.46 15.44
C SER A 245 0.51 17.01 14.92
N THR A 246 1.02 15.89 15.42
CA THR A 246 2.29 15.29 14.99
C THR A 246 2.04 13.90 14.46
N VAL A 247 2.57 13.59 13.28
CA VAL A 247 2.58 12.23 12.74
C VAL A 247 3.75 11.47 13.37
N ALA A 248 3.49 10.26 13.82
CA ALA A 248 4.50 9.34 14.33
C ALA A 248 4.57 8.10 13.41
N ILE A 249 5.79 7.74 13.00
CA ILE A 249 6.08 6.50 12.28
C ILE A 249 6.81 5.56 13.26
N ASN A 250 6.25 4.38 13.49
CA ASN A 250 6.74 3.42 14.47
C ASN A 250 7.00 4.05 15.85
N GLY A 251 6.10 4.97 16.25
CA GLY A 251 6.19 5.73 17.50
C GLY A 251 7.16 6.92 17.48
N ALA A 252 7.97 7.10 16.44
CA ALA A 252 8.91 8.22 16.31
C ALA A 252 8.27 9.41 15.55
N PRO A 253 8.31 10.64 16.10
CA PRO A 253 7.68 11.80 15.48
C PRO A 253 8.39 12.20 14.18
N ARG A 254 7.60 12.68 13.19
CA ARG A 254 8.08 13.20 11.92
C ARG A 254 7.70 14.66 11.73
N THR A 255 8.46 15.35 10.89
CA THR A 255 8.10 16.71 10.48
C THR A 255 6.73 16.71 9.85
N THR A 256 5.78 17.38 10.52
CA THR A 256 4.35 17.35 10.15
C THR A 256 3.89 18.73 9.74
N THR A 257 3.18 18.81 8.64
CA THR A 257 2.48 20.00 8.17
C THR A 257 0.98 19.81 8.38
N PHE A 258 0.37 20.73 9.11
CA PHE A 258 -1.09 20.78 9.30
C PHE A 258 -1.73 21.43 8.06
N ASN A 259 -2.53 20.71 7.32
CA ASN A 259 -3.24 21.22 6.14
C ASN A 259 -4.67 21.67 6.50
N SER A 260 -5.35 20.88 7.32
CA SER A 260 -6.72 21.16 7.79
C SER A 260 -7.08 20.27 8.98
N THR A 261 -8.26 20.44 9.53
CA THR A 261 -8.81 19.57 10.60
C THR A 261 -9.07 18.13 10.13
N THR A 262 -8.93 17.86 8.83
CA THR A 262 -9.13 16.55 8.20
C THR A 262 -7.91 16.05 7.41
N ALA A 263 -6.83 16.81 7.35
CA ALA A 263 -5.62 16.40 6.60
C ALA A 263 -4.35 16.94 7.25
N VAL A 264 -3.37 16.06 7.43
CA VAL A 264 -1.99 16.38 7.79
C VAL A 264 -1.04 15.69 6.83
N GLN A 265 0.15 16.23 6.66
CA GLN A 265 1.20 15.69 5.80
C GLN A 265 2.48 15.51 6.61
N ALA A 266 3.14 14.38 6.44
CA ALA A 266 4.44 14.13 7.08
C ALA A 266 5.52 13.87 6.06
N THR A 267 6.75 14.30 6.36
CA THR A 267 7.95 13.97 5.59
C THR A 267 8.57 12.71 6.16
N LEU A 268 8.72 11.68 5.33
CA LEU A 268 9.39 10.43 5.68
C LEU A 268 10.90 10.61 5.62
N THR A 269 11.61 10.02 6.55
CA THR A 269 13.08 10.02 6.57
C THR A 269 13.63 8.89 5.71
N ALA A 270 14.90 8.97 5.32
CA ALA A 270 15.59 7.85 4.65
C ALA A 270 15.59 6.58 5.51
N GLY A 271 15.58 6.72 6.85
CA GLY A 271 15.50 5.57 7.76
C GLY A 271 14.15 4.86 7.74
N ASP A 272 13.06 5.59 7.51
CA ASP A 272 11.70 5.00 7.39
C ASP A 272 11.56 4.15 6.12
N LEU A 273 12.36 4.45 5.11
CA LEU A 273 12.31 3.80 3.81
C LEU A 273 13.59 3.00 3.51
N ALA A 274 14.42 2.69 4.52
CA ALA A 274 15.73 2.07 4.31
C ALA A 274 15.62 0.59 3.90
N SER A 275 14.63 -0.12 4.41
CA SER A 275 14.42 -1.55 4.17
C SER A 275 12.94 -1.84 3.95
N GLY A 276 12.66 -2.90 3.19
CA GLY A 276 11.30 -3.38 3.00
C GLY A 276 10.61 -3.76 4.31
N GLY A 277 9.32 -3.50 4.40
CA GLY A 277 8.52 -3.77 5.59
C GLY A 277 7.19 -3.01 5.60
N ILE A 278 6.54 -3.03 6.74
CA ILE A 278 5.37 -2.16 6.98
C ILE A 278 5.64 -1.27 8.18
N ASP A 279 5.42 0.01 7.96
CA ASP A 279 5.52 1.01 9.00
C ASP A 279 4.15 1.38 9.55
N GLN A 280 4.09 1.48 10.88
CA GLN A 280 2.89 1.94 11.58
C GLN A 280 2.86 3.46 11.62
N VAL A 281 1.69 4.00 11.31
CA VAL A 281 1.43 5.44 11.30
C VAL A 281 0.35 5.81 12.30
N GLN A 282 0.63 6.79 13.11
CA GLN A 282 -0.32 7.36 14.05
C GLN A 282 -0.23 8.90 14.02
N VAL A 283 -1.30 9.55 14.39
CA VAL A 283 -1.33 11.00 14.63
C VAL A 283 -1.51 11.25 16.11
N VAL A 284 -0.71 12.14 16.67
CA VAL A 284 -0.76 12.50 18.07
C VAL A 284 -1.17 13.95 18.20
N ASN A 285 -2.29 14.22 18.88
CA ASN A 285 -2.67 15.56 19.30
C ASN A 285 -2.12 15.84 20.70
N PRO A 286 -1.57 17.04 20.95
CA PRO A 286 -0.99 17.38 22.25
C PRO A 286 -2.04 17.60 23.32
N VAL A 287 -1.60 17.58 24.60
CA VAL A 287 -2.40 17.97 25.76
C VAL A 287 -2.72 19.47 25.75
N PRO A 288 -3.81 19.92 26.38
CA PRO A 288 -4.79 19.20 27.21
C PRO A 288 -5.82 18.46 26.35
N GLY A 289 -6.22 17.27 26.78
CA GLY A 289 -6.98 16.35 25.96
C GLY A 289 -6.08 15.69 24.93
N GLY A 290 -6.52 15.59 23.68
CA GLY A 290 -5.73 14.97 22.61
C GLY A 290 -5.51 13.47 22.83
N GLY A 291 -4.37 13.00 22.39
CA GLY A 291 -3.99 11.59 22.45
C GLY A 291 -3.60 11.05 21.07
N THR A 292 -3.41 9.74 20.99
CA THR A 292 -2.97 9.05 19.80
C THR A 292 -4.17 8.49 19.02
N SER A 293 -4.11 8.57 17.69
CA SER A 293 -5.11 8.00 16.77
C SER A 293 -5.13 6.48 16.78
N ASN A 294 -6.08 5.89 16.05
CA ASN A 294 -5.93 4.54 15.55
C ASN A 294 -4.63 4.41 14.74
N THR A 295 -4.06 3.21 14.71
CA THR A 295 -2.91 2.87 13.87
C THR A 295 -3.38 2.55 12.45
N MET A 296 -2.71 3.11 11.45
CA MET A 296 -2.72 2.65 10.06
C MET A 296 -1.32 2.25 9.64
N THR A 297 -1.19 1.60 8.50
CA THR A 297 0.09 1.11 8.00
C THR A 297 0.31 1.51 6.56
N PHE A 298 1.58 1.75 6.18
CA PHE A 298 2.00 1.82 4.78
C PHE A 298 3.11 0.80 4.54
N ALA A 299 3.17 0.28 3.31
CA ALA A 299 4.20 -0.66 2.91
C ALA A 299 5.44 0.05 2.40
N VAL A 300 6.63 -0.41 2.78
CA VAL A 300 7.89 -0.11 2.11
C VAL A 300 8.27 -1.36 1.31
N ASN A 301 8.11 -1.29 0.00
CA ASN A 301 8.45 -2.39 -0.89
C ASN A 301 9.96 -2.49 -1.00
N PRO A 302 10.56 -3.67 -0.75
CA PRO A 302 12.00 -3.84 -0.89
C PRO A 302 12.41 -3.58 -2.35
N THR A 303 13.60 -3.05 -2.51
CA THR A 303 14.25 -2.92 -3.84
C THR A 303 14.70 -4.27 -4.38
N ASP A 304 14.51 -5.34 -3.64
CA ASP A 304 15.12 -6.64 -3.88
C ASP A 304 14.55 -7.40 -5.10
N LEU A 305 13.44 -6.94 -5.69
CA LEU A 305 12.94 -7.38 -6.99
C LEU A 305 12.89 -6.22 -8.01
N ALA A 306 13.57 -5.12 -7.75
CA ALA A 306 13.67 -3.97 -8.66
C ALA A 306 14.69 -4.15 -9.79
N GLY A 307 15.15 -5.36 -10.04
CA GLY A 307 15.86 -5.70 -11.28
C GLY A 307 14.87 -5.67 -12.45
N LEU A 308 15.28 -5.10 -13.59
CA LEU A 308 14.50 -5.22 -14.83
C LEU A 308 14.25 -6.70 -15.13
N PRO A 309 13.04 -7.08 -15.57
CA PRO A 309 12.82 -8.37 -16.15
C PRO A 309 13.84 -8.65 -17.26
N VAL A 310 14.43 -9.82 -17.22
CA VAL A 310 15.44 -10.25 -18.19
C VAL A 310 14.82 -11.28 -19.11
N ILE A 311 14.92 -11.05 -20.41
CA ILE A 311 14.46 -12.00 -21.43
C ILE A 311 15.33 -13.25 -21.40
N VAL A 312 14.71 -14.41 -21.41
CA VAL A 312 15.37 -15.72 -21.24
C VAL A 312 15.50 -16.47 -22.56
N ASP A 313 14.52 -16.41 -23.42
CA ASP A 313 14.44 -17.12 -24.68
C ASP A 313 15.25 -16.44 -25.81
N LEU A 314 16.53 -16.33 -25.54
CA LEU A 314 17.50 -15.73 -26.45
C LEU A 314 18.26 -16.78 -27.27
N ALA A 315 18.45 -16.46 -28.55
CA ALA A 315 19.35 -17.19 -29.44
C ALA A 315 20.83 -17.06 -29.00
N PRO A 316 21.75 -17.92 -29.49
CA PRO A 316 23.16 -17.84 -29.13
C PRO A 316 23.84 -16.50 -29.45
N ASN A 317 23.32 -15.73 -30.39
CA ASN A 317 23.80 -14.39 -30.75
C ASN A 317 23.13 -13.28 -29.92
N GLY A 318 22.27 -13.62 -28.95
CA GLY A 318 21.57 -12.68 -28.09
C GLY A 318 20.33 -12.02 -28.72
N THR A 319 19.88 -12.46 -29.89
CA THR A 319 18.59 -12.02 -30.44
C THR A 319 17.45 -12.78 -29.81
N PRO A 320 16.26 -12.15 -29.63
CA PRO A 320 15.06 -12.83 -29.13
C PRO A 320 14.65 -14.02 -29.99
N ALA A 321 13.82 -14.87 -29.41
CA ALA A 321 13.17 -15.97 -30.12
C ALA A 321 12.47 -15.48 -31.39
N ASN A 322 12.54 -16.24 -32.48
CA ASN A 322 11.91 -15.84 -33.74
C ASN A 322 10.45 -16.27 -33.87
N ASN A 323 9.95 -17.04 -32.93
CA ASN A 323 8.53 -17.40 -32.77
C ASN A 323 8.23 -17.46 -31.27
N GLY A 324 6.98 -17.17 -30.89
CA GLY A 324 6.52 -17.30 -29.50
C GLY A 324 6.36 -18.77 -29.06
N ILE A 325 5.86 -18.93 -27.87
CA ILE A 325 5.64 -20.24 -27.23
C ILE A 325 4.65 -21.08 -28.03
N CYS A 326 3.64 -20.49 -28.61
CA CYS A 326 2.59 -21.16 -29.38
C CYS A 326 2.74 -21.06 -30.92
N GLY A 327 3.72 -20.36 -31.45
CA GLY A 327 3.86 -20.09 -32.89
C GLY A 327 2.77 -19.15 -33.46
N PRO A 328 2.71 -18.99 -34.78
CA PRO A 328 1.88 -17.99 -35.44
C PRO A 328 0.34 -18.20 -35.31
N THR A 329 -0.09 -19.23 -34.62
CA THR A 329 -1.52 -19.58 -34.45
C THR A 329 -2.11 -19.06 -33.12
N CYS A 330 -1.30 -18.52 -32.20
CA CYS A 330 -1.80 -17.87 -31.01
C CYS A 330 -2.25 -16.44 -31.31
N THR A 331 -3.48 -16.14 -31.01
CA THR A 331 -3.98 -14.76 -30.96
C THR A 331 -3.76 -14.20 -29.58
N ALA A 332 -3.13 -13.04 -29.49
CA ALA A 332 -2.95 -12.31 -28.25
C ALA A 332 -4.28 -12.26 -27.47
N GLY A 333 -4.28 -12.79 -26.24
CA GLY A 333 -5.44 -12.74 -25.33
C GLY A 333 -6.33 -13.99 -25.27
N THR A 334 -5.99 -15.08 -25.97
CA THR A 334 -6.66 -16.39 -25.78
C THR A 334 -5.63 -17.48 -25.54
N PRO A 335 -5.21 -17.71 -24.29
CA PRO A 335 -4.28 -18.77 -23.96
C PRO A 335 -5.01 -20.12 -23.98
N THR A 336 -5.06 -20.77 -25.15
CA THR A 336 -5.48 -22.17 -25.24
C THR A 336 -4.41 -23.15 -24.73
N LEU A 337 -3.24 -22.63 -24.33
CA LEU A 337 -2.09 -23.38 -23.76
C LEU A 337 -1.61 -22.77 -22.42
N ALA A 338 -2.48 -22.10 -21.67
CA ALA A 338 -2.19 -21.46 -20.38
C ALA A 338 -1.67 -22.41 -19.25
N THR A 339 -1.37 -23.65 -19.56
CA THR A 339 -0.80 -24.64 -18.63
C THR A 339 0.71 -24.85 -18.84
N ALA A 340 1.33 -24.20 -19.82
CA ALA A 340 2.71 -24.44 -20.22
C ALA A 340 3.62 -23.26 -19.86
N GLY A 341 3.56 -22.77 -18.62
CA GLY A 341 4.48 -21.74 -18.13
C GLY A 341 5.93 -22.20 -18.10
N PRO A 342 6.88 -21.27 -17.99
CA PRO A 342 8.26 -21.60 -17.70
C PRO A 342 8.40 -22.22 -16.31
N SER A 343 9.37 -23.10 -16.14
CA SER A 343 9.75 -23.65 -14.84
C SER A 343 11.16 -23.20 -14.49
N VAL A 344 11.36 -22.68 -13.28
CA VAL A 344 12.62 -22.12 -12.82
C VAL A 344 13.22 -22.96 -11.69
N SER A 345 14.55 -23.17 -11.72
CA SER A 345 15.28 -23.85 -10.65
C SER A 345 15.32 -23.02 -9.37
N GLN A 346 15.63 -23.64 -8.22
CA GLN A 346 15.66 -23.02 -6.89
C GLN A 346 16.45 -21.69 -6.84
N THR A 347 17.51 -21.58 -7.60
CA THR A 347 18.41 -20.42 -7.60
C THR A 347 18.21 -19.47 -8.79
N GLY A 348 17.25 -19.74 -9.68
CA GLY A 348 17.04 -18.93 -10.89
C GLY A 348 18.06 -19.16 -12.01
N ASN A 349 19.05 -20.04 -11.81
CA ASN A 349 20.10 -20.29 -12.79
C ASN A 349 19.61 -20.98 -14.06
N LEU A 350 18.63 -21.85 -13.94
CA LEU A 350 18.10 -22.64 -15.03
C LEU A 350 16.61 -22.37 -15.19
N VAL A 351 16.19 -22.15 -16.44
CA VAL A 351 14.79 -21.97 -16.81
C VAL A 351 14.46 -22.92 -17.94
N ALA A 352 13.51 -23.82 -17.73
CA ALA A 352 12.94 -24.64 -18.77
C ALA A 352 11.68 -24.00 -19.35
N PHE A 353 11.54 -24.03 -20.66
CA PHE A 353 10.37 -23.47 -21.33
C PHE A 353 10.10 -24.20 -22.65
N ALA A 354 8.85 -24.14 -23.08
CA ALA A 354 8.46 -24.63 -24.40
C ALA A 354 8.53 -23.49 -25.43
N SER A 355 8.99 -23.78 -26.66
CA SER A 355 8.97 -22.78 -27.74
C SER A 355 8.92 -23.45 -29.13
N THR A 356 8.28 -22.76 -30.08
CA THR A 356 8.29 -23.12 -31.50
C THR A 356 9.42 -22.45 -32.29
N SER A 357 10.32 -21.75 -31.59
CA SER A 357 11.41 -20.97 -32.18
C SER A 357 12.51 -21.86 -32.73
N THR A 358 12.99 -21.52 -33.91
CA THR A 358 14.03 -22.26 -34.62
C THR A 358 15.44 -21.68 -34.51
N ASN A 359 15.56 -20.49 -33.85
CA ASN A 359 16.82 -19.77 -33.68
C ASN A 359 17.48 -19.93 -32.29
N LEU A 360 16.80 -20.56 -31.32
CA LEU A 360 17.28 -20.66 -29.94
C LEU A 360 18.54 -21.51 -29.77
N VAL A 361 18.74 -22.46 -30.67
CA VAL A 361 19.92 -23.32 -30.71
C VAL A 361 20.46 -23.46 -32.16
N SER A 362 21.73 -23.79 -32.30
CA SER A 362 22.38 -23.97 -33.61
C SER A 362 22.10 -25.32 -34.25
N LEU A 363 21.04 -26.02 -33.85
CA LEU A 363 20.72 -27.34 -34.45
C LEU A 363 20.05 -27.15 -35.80
N THR A 364 20.60 -27.85 -36.85
CA THR A 364 20.09 -27.79 -38.22
C THR A 364 18.80 -28.57 -38.46
N ASN A 365 18.27 -29.22 -37.43
CA ASN A 365 17.17 -30.19 -37.52
C ASN A 365 15.95 -29.90 -36.62
N LEU A 366 15.79 -28.67 -36.11
CA LEU A 366 14.53 -28.31 -35.46
C LEU A 366 13.41 -28.32 -36.53
N THR A 367 12.33 -29.05 -36.28
CA THR A 367 11.17 -29.09 -37.21
C THR A 367 10.38 -27.80 -37.02
N SER A 368 10.38 -26.95 -38.05
CA SER A 368 9.65 -25.68 -37.97
C SER A 368 8.15 -25.89 -37.68
N GLY A 369 7.64 -25.23 -36.66
CA GLY A 369 6.21 -25.25 -36.28
C GLY A 369 5.85 -26.28 -35.24
N LEU A 370 6.77 -27.13 -34.76
CA LEU A 370 6.56 -27.94 -33.55
C LEU A 370 7.18 -27.25 -32.33
N SER A 371 6.56 -27.42 -31.20
CA SER A 371 7.09 -26.92 -29.91
C SER A 371 8.10 -27.93 -29.37
N ASP A 372 9.26 -27.45 -28.96
CA ASP A 372 10.30 -28.18 -28.25
C ASP A 372 10.52 -27.62 -26.85
N ILE A 373 11.08 -28.43 -25.94
CA ILE A 373 11.50 -27.98 -24.62
C ILE A 373 12.96 -27.52 -24.70
N PHE A 374 13.16 -26.29 -24.26
CA PHE A 374 14.46 -25.66 -24.11
C PHE A 374 14.83 -25.46 -22.65
N LEU A 375 16.13 -25.51 -22.37
CA LEU A 375 16.71 -25.18 -21.09
C LEU A 375 17.68 -24.01 -21.23
N ARG A 376 17.43 -22.91 -20.57
CA ARG A 376 18.32 -21.75 -20.52
C ARG A 376 19.12 -21.75 -19.24
N ASN A 377 20.46 -21.71 -19.33
CA ASN A 377 21.31 -21.30 -18.23
C ASN A 377 21.42 -19.77 -18.26
N THR A 378 20.86 -19.14 -17.24
CA THR A 378 20.81 -17.68 -17.11
C THR A 378 22.06 -17.11 -16.46
N CYS A 379 22.85 -17.94 -15.75
CA CYS A 379 24.00 -17.52 -14.94
C CYS A 379 23.66 -16.54 -13.79
N LEU A 380 22.42 -16.46 -13.33
CA LEU A 380 21.97 -15.46 -12.36
C LEU A 380 22.56 -15.63 -10.95
N ALA A 381 22.83 -16.87 -10.50
CA ALA A 381 23.38 -17.13 -9.16
C ALA A 381 24.92 -17.38 -9.20
N ALA A 382 25.62 -17.01 -10.27
CA ALA A 382 27.08 -17.19 -10.34
C ALA A 382 27.77 -16.25 -9.33
N THR A 383 28.14 -16.80 -8.17
CA THR A 383 28.87 -16.07 -7.13
C THR A 383 30.33 -15.78 -7.59
N THR A 384 30.84 -14.61 -7.24
CA THR A 384 32.19 -14.09 -7.57
C THR A 384 33.38 -14.91 -7.07
N THR A 385 33.14 -16.00 -6.33
CA THR A 385 34.21 -16.80 -5.70
C THR A 385 34.77 -17.91 -6.60
N SER A 386 34.13 -18.21 -7.76
CA SER A 386 34.65 -19.19 -8.72
C SER A 386 35.32 -18.49 -9.89
N SER A 387 36.54 -18.89 -10.21
CA SER A 387 37.34 -18.36 -11.33
C SER A 387 36.83 -18.79 -12.72
N THR A 388 35.68 -19.45 -12.79
CA THR A 388 35.03 -19.86 -14.06
C THR A 388 33.90 -18.87 -14.36
N THR A 389 34.08 -18.07 -15.41
CA THR A 389 33.03 -17.21 -15.97
C THR A 389 31.91 -18.09 -16.51
N CYS A 390 30.69 -17.98 -15.85
CA CYS A 390 29.50 -18.60 -16.43
C CYS A 390 29.11 -17.87 -17.72
N THR A 391 28.80 -18.61 -18.77
CA THR A 391 28.31 -18.07 -20.04
C THR A 391 26.88 -18.52 -20.23
N PRO A 392 25.91 -17.59 -20.36
CA PRO A 392 24.51 -17.94 -20.61
C PRO A 392 24.38 -18.77 -21.89
N SER A 393 23.63 -19.86 -21.83
CA SER A 393 23.47 -20.77 -22.97
C SER A 393 22.08 -21.38 -23.00
N THR A 394 21.58 -21.68 -24.19
CA THR A 394 20.32 -22.41 -24.39
C THR A 394 20.63 -23.78 -25.00
N SER A 395 19.98 -24.81 -24.49
CA SER A 395 20.03 -26.18 -25.03
C SER A 395 18.63 -26.72 -25.26
N THR A 396 18.47 -27.64 -26.22
CA THR A 396 17.19 -28.36 -26.40
C THR A 396 17.19 -29.57 -25.49
N VAL A 397 16.07 -29.84 -24.85
CA VAL A 397 15.84 -30.98 -23.97
C VAL A 397 15.11 -32.09 -24.72
N SER A 398 13.97 -31.81 -25.37
CA SER A 398 13.13 -32.77 -26.09
C SER A 398 13.76 -33.23 -27.40
N VAL A 399 14.90 -33.92 -27.29
CA VAL A 399 15.65 -34.38 -28.45
C VAL A 399 15.35 -35.85 -28.73
N GLY A 400 14.96 -36.14 -29.96
CA GLY A 400 14.77 -37.51 -30.40
C GLY A 400 16.04 -38.33 -30.43
N LEU A 401 15.91 -39.66 -30.54
CA LEU A 401 17.00 -40.61 -30.59
C LEU A 401 18.08 -40.22 -31.61
N ASN A 402 19.34 -40.37 -31.22
CA ASN A 402 20.52 -40.03 -32.02
C ASN A 402 20.67 -38.53 -32.32
N GLY A 403 20.08 -37.68 -31.51
CA GLY A 403 20.19 -36.22 -31.62
C GLY A 403 19.39 -35.61 -32.78
N VAL A 404 18.39 -36.31 -33.30
CA VAL A 404 17.44 -35.74 -34.27
C VAL A 404 16.34 -34.97 -33.54
N ALA A 405 15.65 -34.07 -34.25
CA ALA A 405 14.51 -33.38 -33.69
C ALA A 405 13.40 -34.37 -33.28
N ALA A 406 12.65 -34.00 -32.28
CA ALA A 406 11.39 -34.69 -31.93
C ALA A 406 10.41 -34.64 -33.10
N ASP A 407 9.70 -35.74 -33.35
CA ASP A 407 8.72 -35.87 -34.46
C ASP A 407 7.28 -35.46 -34.06
N GLY A 408 7.11 -35.00 -32.85
CA GLY A 408 5.87 -34.45 -32.26
C GLY A 408 6.13 -33.36 -31.26
N PRO A 409 5.14 -32.44 -30.99
CA PRO A 409 5.30 -31.33 -30.07
C PRO A 409 5.52 -31.78 -28.62
N SER A 410 6.35 -31.02 -27.93
CA SER A 410 6.63 -31.14 -26.50
C SER A 410 6.24 -29.85 -25.77
N SER A 411 5.69 -29.99 -24.53
CA SER A 411 5.16 -28.89 -23.76
C SER A 411 5.21 -29.16 -22.24
N GLU A 412 4.78 -28.21 -21.42
CA GLU A 412 4.58 -28.35 -19.98
C GLU A 412 5.86 -28.81 -19.24
N PRO A 413 6.98 -28.06 -19.33
CA PRO A 413 8.20 -28.41 -18.63
C PRO A 413 8.08 -28.16 -17.12
N SER A 414 8.66 -29.05 -16.32
CA SER A 414 8.80 -28.90 -14.89
C SER A 414 10.22 -29.32 -14.46
N LEU A 415 10.96 -28.39 -13.81
CA LEU A 415 12.33 -28.63 -13.32
C LEU A 415 12.32 -29.09 -11.87
N ASP A 416 13.30 -29.95 -11.51
CA ASP A 416 13.67 -30.18 -10.13
C ASP A 416 14.33 -28.91 -9.52
N SER A 417 14.50 -28.86 -8.19
CA SER A 417 15.06 -27.68 -7.52
C SER A 417 16.48 -27.34 -7.98
N ALA A 418 17.28 -28.34 -8.31
CA ALA A 418 18.65 -28.16 -8.79
C ALA A 418 18.72 -27.80 -10.29
N GLY A 419 17.63 -27.97 -11.05
CA GLY A 419 17.61 -27.82 -12.51
C GLY A 419 18.36 -28.95 -13.23
N THR A 420 18.58 -30.06 -12.56
CA THR A 420 19.33 -31.21 -13.13
C THR A 420 18.43 -32.22 -13.83
N GLN A 421 17.13 -32.11 -13.62
CA GLN A 421 16.13 -32.96 -14.25
C GLN A 421 14.93 -32.14 -14.70
N VAL A 422 14.33 -32.53 -15.80
CA VAL A 422 13.12 -31.89 -16.32
C VAL A 422 12.09 -32.96 -16.69
N ALA A 423 10.88 -32.82 -16.23
CA ALA A 423 9.71 -33.55 -16.69
C ALA A 423 8.96 -32.72 -17.73
N TYR A 424 8.40 -33.37 -18.75
CA TYR A 424 7.64 -32.69 -19.80
C TYR A 424 6.65 -33.62 -20.48
N THR A 425 5.68 -33.03 -21.18
CA THR A 425 4.71 -33.77 -22.02
C THR A 425 5.17 -33.77 -23.46
N SER A 426 5.06 -34.89 -24.16
CA SER A 426 5.29 -34.96 -25.59
C SER A 426 4.37 -35.94 -26.33
N THR A 427 4.09 -35.66 -27.61
CA THR A 427 3.43 -36.58 -28.54
C THR A 427 4.39 -37.26 -29.52
N ALA A 428 5.70 -36.96 -29.36
CA ALA A 428 6.74 -37.52 -30.22
C ALA A 428 6.91 -39.05 -30.03
N SER A 429 7.11 -39.75 -31.15
CA SER A 429 7.26 -41.22 -31.16
C SER A 429 8.71 -41.64 -31.14
N ASN A 430 9.65 -40.71 -31.28
CA ASN A 430 11.09 -40.99 -31.49
C ASN A 430 11.98 -40.61 -30.29
N LEU A 431 11.38 -40.35 -29.11
CA LEU A 431 12.14 -39.92 -27.93
C LEU A 431 12.83 -41.08 -27.23
N GLU A 432 12.26 -42.27 -27.24
CA GLU A 432 12.77 -43.46 -26.52
C GLU A 432 12.93 -44.68 -27.40
N ASN A 433 13.92 -45.56 -27.08
CA ASN A 433 14.31 -46.71 -27.88
C ASN A 433 13.60 -47.99 -27.45
N TYR A 434 13.14 -48.09 -26.23
CA TYR A 434 12.69 -49.36 -25.63
C TYR A 434 11.19 -49.53 -25.60
N VAL A 435 10.44 -48.45 -25.79
CA VAL A 435 8.98 -48.43 -25.72
C VAL A 435 8.46 -47.82 -27.03
N THR A 436 7.64 -48.56 -27.74
CA THR A 436 6.96 -48.00 -28.95
C THR A 436 5.77 -47.16 -28.46
N VAL A 437 5.91 -45.83 -28.49
CA VAL A 437 4.83 -44.92 -28.17
C VAL A 437 4.01 -44.68 -29.45
N PRO A 438 2.70 -44.88 -29.43
CA PRO A 438 1.83 -44.54 -30.57
C PRO A 438 1.90 -43.03 -30.85
N GLY A 439 2.30 -42.63 -32.04
CA GLY A 439 2.33 -41.19 -32.39
C GLY A 439 0.98 -40.51 -32.21
N GLY A 440 0.98 -39.30 -31.63
CA GLY A 440 -0.20 -38.50 -31.37
C GLY A 440 -0.84 -38.70 -30.00
N THR A 441 -0.46 -39.72 -29.22
CA THR A 441 -0.87 -39.83 -27.79
C THR A 441 0.10 -39.06 -26.93
N ARG A 442 -0.40 -38.18 -26.09
CA ARG A 442 0.43 -37.43 -25.15
C ARG A 442 0.97 -38.36 -24.05
N GLN A 443 2.27 -38.29 -23.83
CA GLN A 443 2.94 -39.03 -22.78
C GLN A 443 3.84 -38.11 -21.96
N VAL A 444 4.10 -38.49 -20.73
CA VAL A 444 5.00 -37.77 -19.82
C VAL A 444 6.38 -38.43 -19.87
N TYR A 445 7.39 -37.62 -20.05
CA TYR A 445 8.79 -37.97 -20.03
C TYR A 445 9.56 -37.22 -18.96
N TRP A 446 10.68 -37.73 -18.52
CA TRP A 446 11.69 -36.99 -17.80
C TRP A 446 13.05 -37.20 -18.41
N GLU A 447 13.95 -36.23 -18.22
CA GLU A 447 15.30 -36.28 -18.76
C GLU A 447 16.27 -35.57 -17.80
N ALA A 448 17.49 -36.10 -17.65
CA ALA A 448 18.58 -35.42 -16.96
C ALA A 448 19.17 -34.33 -17.87
N THR A 449 19.24 -33.12 -17.34
CA THR A 449 19.73 -31.94 -18.09
C THR A 449 21.23 -31.86 -18.15
N CYS A 450 21.96 -32.67 -17.33
CA CYS A 450 23.43 -32.68 -17.26
C CYS A 450 24.00 -34.09 -17.17
N SER A 451 25.12 -34.35 -17.85
CA SER A 451 25.86 -35.61 -17.79
C SER A 451 26.77 -35.73 -16.55
N SER A 452 27.07 -34.67 -15.82
CA SER A 452 27.78 -34.72 -14.52
C SER A 452 27.60 -33.42 -13.74
N SER A 453 27.28 -33.54 -12.43
CA SER A 453 27.28 -32.41 -11.52
C SER A 453 28.72 -32.07 -11.10
N THR A 454 29.21 -30.88 -11.44
CA THR A 454 30.39 -30.33 -10.80
C THR A 454 29.99 -29.65 -9.52
N THR A 455 30.79 -29.73 -8.46
CA THR A 455 30.58 -29.20 -7.12
C THR A 455 30.38 -27.68 -7.01
N SER A 456 30.22 -26.98 -8.14
CA SER A 456 30.07 -25.53 -8.25
C SER A 456 28.82 -25.06 -9.04
N GLY A 457 27.75 -25.84 -9.07
CA GLY A 457 26.41 -25.32 -9.44
C GLY A 457 26.20 -24.99 -10.93
N GLY A 458 26.96 -25.51 -11.83
CA GLY A 458 26.80 -25.30 -13.28
C GLY A 458 26.82 -26.60 -14.07
N CYS A 459 25.83 -26.80 -14.93
CA CYS A 459 25.86 -27.86 -15.94
C CYS A 459 26.90 -27.52 -17.04
N THR A 460 27.96 -28.29 -17.12
CA THR A 460 28.91 -28.20 -18.23
C THR A 460 28.73 -29.42 -19.11
N GLY A 461 27.83 -29.40 -20.08
CA GLY A 461 27.69 -30.52 -21.03
C GLY A 461 26.36 -30.43 -21.80
N THR A 462 26.35 -30.95 -23.02
CA THR A 462 25.12 -31.23 -23.74
C THR A 462 24.33 -32.31 -22.98
N ALA A 463 23.00 -32.18 -22.93
CA ALA A 463 22.13 -33.25 -22.41
C ALA A 463 22.56 -34.59 -23.08
N SER A 464 22.93 -35.56 -22.28
CA SER A 464 23.51 -36.82 -22.71
C SER A 464 22.66 -38.03 -22.32
N SER A 465 21.48 -37.79 -21.75
CA SER A 465 20.55 -38.86 -21.43
C SER A 465 19.46 -38.97 -22.49
N THR A 466 19.05 -40.17 -22.81
CA THR A 466 17.81 -40.40 -23.57
C THR A 466 16.63 -40.12 -22.64
N PRO A 467 15.58 -39.39 -23.09
CA PRO A 467 14.35 -39.24 -22.33
C PRO A 467 13.81 -40.59 -21.84
N VAL A 468 13.28 -40.62 -20.63
CA VAL A 468 12.69 -41.81 -20.03
C VAL A 468 11.18 -41.61 -19.88
N LEU A 469 10.40 -42.59 -20.32
CA LEU A 469 8.93 -42.55 -20.20
C LEU A 469 8.47 -42.68 -18.77
N VAL A 470 7.74 -41.69 -18.25
CA VAL A 470 7.14 -41.65 -16.91
C VAL A 470 5.76 -42.31 -16.90
N SER A 471 4.90 -41.98 -17.87
CA SER A 471 3.55 -42.55 -18.01
C SER A 471 3.58 -43.97 -18.56
N MET A 472 4.17 -44.86 -17.79
CA MET A 472 4.44 -46.28 -18.17
C MET A 472 3.58 -47.24 -17.34
N SER A 473 3.13 -48.30 -17.96
CA SER A 473 2.48 -49.42 -17.33
C SER A 473 3.41 -50.13 -16.29
N PRO A 474 2.89 -50.78 -15.26
CA PRO A 474 3.67 -51.58 -14.33
C PRO A 474 4.48 -52.73 -14.90
N ASP A 475 4.20 -53.14 -16.18
CA ASP A 475 4.99 -54.15 -16.88
C ASP A 475 6.39 -53.66 -17.29
N GLY A 476 6.65 -52.34 -17.20
CA GLY A 476 7.94 -51.70 -17.52
C GLY A 476 8.30 -51.68 -18.99
N VAL A 477 7.37 -52.01 -19.90
CA VAL A 477 7.60 -52.09 -21.35
C VAL A 477 6.48 -51.43 -22.18
N SER A 478 5.29 -51.22 -21.60
CA SER A 478 4.14 -50.66 -22.30
C SER A 478 3.90 -49.19 -21.87
N PRO A 479 3.65 -48.26 -22.79
CA PRO A 479 3.26 -46.92 -22.47
C PRO A 479 1.85 -46.90 -21.85
N GLY A 480 1.47 -45.79 -21.22
CA GLY A 480 0.09 -45.48 -20.91
C GLY A 480 -0.78 -45.53 -22.15
N ASN A 481 -1.92 -46.23 -22.06
CA ASN A 481 -2.84 -46.43 -23.20
C ASN A 481 -3.82 -45.26 -23.41
N GLY A 482 -3.63 -44.15 -22.74
CA GLY A 482 -4.35 -42.88 -22.88
C GLY A 482 -3.44 -41.68 -22.64
N ASP A 483 -3.93 -40.49 -22.95
CA ASP A 483 -3.19 -39.25 -22.80
C ASP A 483 -2.73 -39.04 -21.37
N SER A 484 -1.46 -38.67 -21.21
CA SER A 484 -0.85 -38.24 -19.94
C SER A 484 -0.19 -36.88 -20.13
N TYR A 485 -0.40 -35.93 -19.16
CA TYR A 485 -0.03 -34.54 -19.31
C TYR A 485 0.07 -33.82 -17.95
N ASN A 486 0.44 -32.54 -17.94
CA ASN A 486 0.66 -31.71 -16.77
C ASN A 486 1.62 -32.36 -15.74
N PRO A 487 2.83 -32.74 -16.12
CA PRO A 487 3.80 -33.27 -15.18
C PRO A 487 4.31 -32.20 -14.22
N VAL A 488 4.52 -32.56 -12.98
CA VAL A 488 5.26 -31.78 -11.98
C VAL A 488 6.25 -32.69 -11.28
N ILE A 489 7.54 -32.33 -11.32
CA ILE A 489 8.61 -33.10 -10.70
C ILE A 489 8.90 -32.60 -9.28
N SER A 490 9.19 -33.51 -8.35
CA SER A 490 9.60 -33.18 -6.97
C SER A 490 10.96 -32.47 -6.95
N SER A 491 11.21 -31.65 -5.92
CA SER A 491 12.46 -30.89 -5.80
C SER A 491 13.71 -31.76 -5.78
N ASP A 492 13.59 -33.01 -5.30
CA ASP A 492 14.67 -34.01 -5.31
C ASP A 492 14.79 -34.79 -6.63
N GLY A 493 13.92 -34.51 -7.61
CA GLY A 493 13.89 -35.17 -8.93
C GLY A 493 13.40 -36.61 -8.90
N GLN A 494 13.00 -37.15 -7.77
CA GLN A 494 12.68 -38.57 -7.64
C GLN A 494 11.26 -38.94 -8.06
N TYR A 495 10.31 -38.00 -7.87
CA TYR A 495 8.91 -38.23 -8.14
C TYR A 495 8.39 -37.30 -9.22
N VAL A 496 7.50 -37.84 -10.06
CA VAL A 496 6.74 -37.03 -11.04
C VAL A 496 5.26 -37.27 -10.82
N ALA A 497 4.53 -36.22 -10.46
CA ALA A 497 3.07 -36.24 -10.46
C ALA A 497 2.54 -35.81 -11.84
N PHE A 498 1.46 -36.41 -12.32
CA PHE A 498 0.89 -36.09 -13.63
C PHE A 498 -0.58 -36.49 -13.74
N VAL A 499 -1.24 -35.94 -14.72
CA VAL A 499 -2.64 -36.29 -15.06
C VAL A 499 -2.65 -37.34 -16.14
N SER A 500 -3.54 -38.34 -16.05
CA SER A 500 -3.69 -39.34 -17.10
C SER A 500 -5.11 -39.85 -17.28
N LEU A 501 -5.42 -40.21 -18.53
CA LEU A 501 -6.58 -40.96 -18.97
C LEU A 501 -6.26 -42.45 -19.18
N ALA A 502 -5.02 -42.86 -18.98
CA ALA A 502 -4.62 -44.23 -19.20
C ALA A 502 -5.23 -45.19 -18.13
N THR A 503 -5.68 -46.35 -18.59
CA THR A 503 -6.32 -47.39 -17.76
C THR A 503 -5.35 -48.47 -17.26
N ASN A 504 -4.06 -48.38 -17.70
CA ASN A 504 -3.05 -49.44 -17.44
C ASN A 504 -1.87 -48.97 -16.56
N LEU A 505 -1.95 -47.81 -15.90
CA LEU A 505 -0.80 -47.27 -15.15
C LEU A 505 -0.64 -47.90 -13.75
N VAL A 506 -1.71 -48.42 -13.14
CA VAL A 506 -1.69 -49.00 -11.79
C VAL A 506 -2.42 -50.37 -11.83
N LEU A 507 -1.83 -51.38 -11.17
CA LEU A 507 -2.49 -52.68 -11.01
C LEU A 507 -3.66 -52.57 -10.01
N ASP A 508 -4.68 -53.35 -10.28
CA ASP A 508 -5.86 -53.49 -9.38
C ASP A 508 -6.70 -52.20 -9.15
N VAL A 509 -6.46 -51.18 -9.95
CA VAL A 509 -7.28 -49.94 -9.98
C VAL A 509 -8.02 -49.87 -11.31
N SER A 510 -9.34 -49.85 -11.27
CA SER A 510 -10.18 -49.73 -12.45
C SER A 510 -10.59 -48.28 -12.67
N VAL A 511 -10.01 -47.62 -13.67
CA VAL A 511 -10.38 -46.29 -14.17
C VAL A 511 -11.11 -46.41 -15.50
N ASP A 512 -11.98 -45.44 -15.83
CA ASP A 512 -12.88 -45.51 -16.99
C ASP A 512 -12.23 -45.07 -18.33
N GLY A 513 -11.00 -44.52 -18.30
CA GLY A 513 -10.29 -44.01 -19.46
C GLY A 513 -10.90 -42.73 -20.05
N VAL A 514 -11.85 -42.08 -19.39
CA VAL A 514 -12.57 -40.89 -19.82
C VAL A 514 -12.43 -39.78 -18.78
N THR A 515 -12.46 -40.16 -17.51
CA THR A 515 -12.29 -39.23 -16.37
C THR A 515 -10.79 -39.11 -16.03
N PRO A 516 -10.16 -37.94 -16.24
CA PRO A 516 -8.73 -37.78 -15.94
C PRO A 516 -8.48 -37.94 -14.43
N GLN A 517 -7.42 -38.66 -14.10
CA GLN A 517 -6.97 -38.90 -12.74
C GLN A 517 -5.54 -38.40 -12.53
N VAL A 518 -5.19 -38.07 -11.30
CA VAL A 518 -3.83 -37.69 -10.90
C VAL A 518 -3.08 -38.91 -10.39
N TYR A 519 -1.86 -39.09 -10.90
CA TYR A 519 -0.93 -40.15 -10.53
C TYR A 519 0.40 -39.56 -10.06
N ILE A 520 1.16 -40.33 -9.32
CA ILE A 520 2.54 -40.06 -8.96
C ILE A 520 3.41 -41.28 -9.30
N ARG A 521 4.56 -41.07 -9.92
CA ARG A 521 5.54 -42.14 -10.20
C ARG A 521 6.84 -41.86 -9.49
N ASN A 522 7.34 -42.87 -8.75
CA ASN A 522 8.72 -42.92 -8.34
C ASN A 522 9.60 -43.30 -9.54
N THR A 523 10.52 -42.43 -9.95
CA THR A 523 11.46 -42.67 -11.05
C THR A 523 12.72 -43.41 -10.62
N CYS A 524 12.95 -43.51 -9.29
CA CYS A 524 14.14 -44.08 -8.66
C CYS A 524 15.44 -43.31 -8.96
N ASN A 525 15.35 -42.06 -9.36
CA ASN A 525 16.50 -41.22 -9.71
C ASN A 525 16.72 -40.10 -8.68
N ALA A 526 17.17 -40.46 -7.48
CA ALA A 526 17.52 -39.47 -6.48
C ALA A 526 18.77 -38.67 -6.88
N VAL A 527 18.77 -37.37 -6.61
CA VAL A 527 19.96 -36.50 -6.78
C VAL A 527 20.61 -36.29 -5.39
N PRO A 528 21.96 -36.36 -5.29
CA PRO A 528 22.94 -36.72 -6.32
C PRO A 528 22.92 -38.21 -6.66
N PRO A 529 23.36 -38.61 -7.86
CA PRO A 529 23.43 -40.01 -8.23
C PRO A 529 24.53 -40.72 -7.42
N THR A 530 24.26 -40.92 -6.14
CA THR A 530 24.98 -41.98 -5.42
C THR A 530 24.41 -43.26 -5.98
N ALA A 531 25.14 -43.98 -6.79
CA ALA A 531 24.86 -45.23 -7.47
C ALA A 531 23.37 -45.63 -7.52
N PRO A 532 22.79 -45.95 -8.68
CA PRO A 532 21.39 -46.34 -8.77
C PRO A 532 21.09 -47.26 -7.62
N ASN A 533 20.15 -46.86 -6.74
CA ASN A 533 19.82 -47.64 -5.55
C ASN A 533 19.26 -48.97 -6.04
N ALA A 534 20.09 -50.02 -5.99
CA ALA A 534 19.78 -51.35 -6.53
C ALA A 534 18.52 -52.00 -5.92
N SER A 535 17.92 -51.34 -4.96
CA SER A 535 16.70 -51.75 -4.25
C SER A 535 15.44 -50.92 -4.59
N CYS A 536 15.55 -49.78 -5.33
CA CYS A 536 14.37 -49.01 -5.75
C CYS A 536 13.72 -49.63 -7.01
N THR A 537 12.42 -49.76 -6.99
CA THR A 537 11.63 -50.19 -8.19
C THR A 537 10.69 -49.04 -8.61
N PRO A 538 10.82 -48.55 -9.86
CA PRO A 538 9.92 -47.52 -10.35
C PRO A 538 8.45 -47.96 -10.26
N THR A 539 7.64 -47.23 -9.55
CA THR A 539 6.25 -47.56 -9.24
C THR A 539 5.35 -46.37 -9.41
N THR A 540 4.15 -46.59 -9.98
CA THR A 540 3.11 -45.57 -10.14
C THR A 540 1.99 -45.80 -9.13
N TYR A 541 1.54 -44.73 -8.48
CA TYR A 541 0.43 -44.75 -7.51
C TYR A 541 -0.68 -43.79 -7.95
N LEU A 542 -1.95 -44.12 -7.67
CA LEU A 542 -3.08 -43.23 -7.86
C LEU A 542 -3.13 -42.22 -6.72
N VAL A 543 -3.17 -40.93 -7.04
CA VAL A 543 -3.24 -39.83 -6.08
C VAL A 543 -4.67 -39.36 -5.86
N SER A 544 -5.46 -39.22 -6.93
CA SER A 544 -6.86 -38.77 -6.85
C SER A 544 -7.77 -39.90 -6.37
N THR A 545 -7.63 -40.28 -5.09
CA THR A 545 -8.30 -41.43 -4.48
C THR A 545 -8.60 -41.18 -3.00
N PRO A 546 -9.72 -41.66 -2.45
CA PRO A 546 -9.97 -41.61 -1.02
C PRO A 546 -9.16 -42.65 -0.22
N ASP A 547 -8.88 -43.85 -0.82
CA ASP A 547 -8.41 -45.04 -0.12
C ASP A 547 -7.24 -45.77 -0.81
N ALA A 548 -6.64 -45.24 -1.82
CA ALA A 548 -5.59 -45.76 -2.69
C ALA A 548 -6.03 -46.73 -3.77
N THR A 549 -7.27 -47.21 -3.77
CA THR A 549 -7.82 -48.23 -4.71
C THR A 549 -9.01 -47.72 -5.50
N THR A 550 -9.85 -46.89 -4.88
CA THR A 550 -11.02 -46.31 -5.51
C THR A 550 -10.67 -45.01 -6.20
N PRO A 551 -10.84 -44.85 -7.53
CA PRO A 551 -10.58 -43.58 -8.20
C PRO A 551 -11.55 -42.49 -7.77
N GLY A 552 -11.14 -41.25 -7.92
CA GLY A 552 -12.06 -40.11 -7.86
C GLY A 552 -13.14 -40.24 -8.90
N ASN A 553 -14.40 -40.01 -8.50
CA ASN A 553 -15.59 -40.13 -9.38
C ASN A 553 -15.80 -38.87 -10.27
N GLY A 554 -14.88 -37.96 -10.31
CA GLY A 554 -14.86 -36.76 -11.13
C GLY A 554 -13.45 -36.43 -11.61
N ALA A 555 -13.35 -35.59 -12.64
CA ALA A 555 -12.09 -35.19 -13.24
C ALA A 555 -11.15 -34.53 -12.20
N SER A 556 -9.89 -34.95 -12.18
CA SER A 556 -8.81 -34.39 -11.38
C SER A 556 -7.72 -33.85 -12.28
N SER A 557 -7.12 -32.70 -11.92
CA SER A 557 -6.22 -31.96 -12.79
C SER A 557 -5.22 -31.12 -11.99
N ARG A 558 -4.21 -30.61 -12.69
CA ARG A 558 -3.23 -29.61 -12.20
C ARG A 558 -2.61 -30.02 -10.85
N PRO A 559 -1.85 -31.12 -10.83
CA PRO A 559 -1.14 -31.53 -9.64
C PRO A 559 -0.01 -30.54 -9.30
N ALA A 560 0.25 -30.40 -8.01
CA ALA A 560 1.43 -29.76 -7.42
C ALA A 560 2.04 -30.70 -6.40
N ILE A 561 3.36 -30.82 -6.36
CA ILE A 561 4.07 -31.84 -5.56
C ILE A 561 5.04 -31.17 -4.57
N ALA A 562 5.06 -31.63 -3.33
CA ALA A 562 6.06 -31.25 -2.34
C ALA A 562 7.43 -31.89 -2.61
N ASP A 563 8.49 -31.37 -1.96
CA ASP A 563 9.90 -31.72 -2.24
C ASP A 563 10.22 -33.22 -2.36
N THR A 564 9.60 -34.04 -1.55
CA THR A 564 9.90 -35.46 -1.41
C THR A 564 8.80 -36.38 -1.95
N GLY A 565 7.80 -35.80 -2.64
CA GLY A 565 6.64 -36.57 -3.12
C GLY A 565 5.67 -37.03 -2.05
N LEU A 566 5.88 -36.65 -0.77
CA LEU A 566 5.01 -37.05 0.36
C LEU A 566 3.62 -36.45 0.27
N PHE A 567 3.49 -35.27 -0.36
CA PHE A 567 2.24 -34.57 -0.52
C PHE A 567 2.04 -34.14 -1.95
N VAL A 568 0.83 -34.36 -2.47
CA VAL A 568 0.40 -33.88 -3.79
C VAL A 568 -0.92 -33.15 -3.62
N ALA A 569 -0.95 -31.86 -3.98
CA ALA A 569 -2.17 -31.08 -4.08
C ALA A 569 -2.70 -31.12 -5.53
N PHE A 570 -4.03 -31.08 -5.71
CA PHE A 570 -4.65 -31.13 -7.03
C PHE A 570 -6.08 -30.59 -6.99
N ALA A 571 -6.57 -30.12 -8.12
CA ALA A 571 -7.97 -29.74 -8.31
C ALA A 571 -8.81 -30.97 -8.71
N SER A 572 -10.02 -31.11 -8.20
CA SER A 572 -10.93 -32.22 -8.55
C SER A 572 -12.40 -31.85 -8.49
N LEU A 573 -13.17 -32.39 -9.44
CA LEU A 573 -14.63 -32.41 -9.45
C LEU A 573 -15.22 -33.63 -8.69
N ALA A 574 -14.36 -34.49 -8.15
CA ALA A 574 -14.78 -35.71 -7.47
C ALA A 574 -15.46 -35.42 -6.14
N THR A 575 -16.58 -36.11 -5.87
CA THR A 575 -17.36 -35.97 -4.63
C THR A 575 -17.02 -37.04 -3.58
N ASN A 576 -16.13 -37.97 -3.89
CA ASN A 576 -15.74 -39.09 -3.04
C ASN A 576 -14.33 -39.00 -2.42
N LEU A 577 -13.60 -37.89 -2.61
CA LEU A 577 -12.18 -37.79 -2.17
C LEU A 577 -12.02 -37.39 -0.71
N GLY A 578 -12.95 -36.67 -0.12
CA GLY A 578 -12.88 -36.20 1.28
C GLY A 578 -13.84 -36.92 2.19
N SER A 579 -13.57 -36.86 3.51
CA SER A 579 -14.46 -37.41 4.55
C SER A 579 -15.68 -36.53 4.83
N THR A 580 -15.83 -35.39 4.16
CA THR A 580 -16.87 -34.38 4.36
C THR A 580 -17.94 -34.44 3.27
N ALA A 581 -19.08 -33.78 3.50
CA ALA A 581 -20.18 -33.74 2.54
C ALA A 581 -19.72 -33.34 1.13
N PRO A 582 -20.28 -33.95 0.07
CA PRO A 582 -19.95 -33.58 -1.29
C PRO A 582 -20.22 -32.11 -1.52
N ASN A 583 -19.34 -31.44 -2.32
CA ASN A 583 -19.53 -30.05 -2.71
C ASN A 583 -20.94 -29.86 -3.32
N PRO A 584 -21.82 -29.09 -2.71
CA PRO A 584 -23.18 -28.92 -3.20
C PRO A 584 -23.25 -28.17 -4.52
N SER A 585 -22.19 -27.41 -4.90
CA SER A 585 -22.14 -26.68 -6.16
C SER A 585 -21.73 -27.52 -7.36
N GLY A 586 -21.10 -28.69 -7.16
CA GLY A 586 -20.48 -29.49 -8.22
C GLY A 586 -19.26 -28.81 -8.86
N ALA A 587 -18.73 -27.77 -8.23
CA ALA A 587 -17.54 -27.04 -8.66
C ALA A 587 -16.25 -27.79 -8.30
N ALA A 588 -15.13 -27.46 -8.95
CA ALA A 588 -13.83 -28.02 -8.59
C ALA A 588 -13.39 -27.56 -7.19
N GLU A 589 -12.78 -28.47 -6.46
CA GLU A 589 -12.17 -28.20 -5.15
C GLU A 589 -10.68 -28.59 -5.17
N ILE A 590 -9.90 -27.99 -4.29
CA ILE A 590 -8.52 -28.38 -4.05
C ILE A 590 -8.46 -29.43 -2.94
N PHE A 591 -7.80 -30.51 -3.26
CA PHE A 591 -7.49 -31.61 -2.32
C PHE A 591 -5.97 -31.73 -2.20
N MET A 592 -5.51 -32.25 -1.07
CA MET A 592 -4.14 -32.68 -0.86
C MET A 592 -4.13 -34.12 -0.36
N ARG A 593 -3.31 -34.95 -1.01
CA ARG A 593 -3.08 -36.33 -0.59
C ARG A 593 -1.73 -36.49 0.06
N SER A 594 -1.70 -37.07 1.26
CA SER A 594 -0.50 -37.68 1.80
C SER A 594 -0.28 -39.03 1.11
N THR A 595 0.79 -39.15 0.34
CA THR A 595 1.10 -40.35 -0.45
C THR A 595 1.80 -41.42 0.38
N CYS A 596 2.48 -40.98 1.46
CA CYS A 596 3.34 -41.81 2.31
C CYS A 596 4.44 -42.59 1.58
N VAL A 597 4.79 -42.20 0.38
CA VAL A 597 5.92 -42.79 -0.37
C VAL A 597 7.25 -42.37 0.24
N THR A 598 8.19 -43.28 0.33
CA THR A 598 9.53 -43.02 0.81
C THR A 598 10.52 -43.00 -0.36
N SER A 599 11.73 -42.48 -0.15
CA SER A 599 12.81 -42.50 -1.14
C SER A 599 13.21 -43.88 -1.63
N LEU A 600 12.76 -44.93 -0.98
CA LEU A 600 12.97 -46.33 -1.40
C LEU A 600 11.80 -46.91 -2.19
N GLY A 601 10.73 -46.14 -2.41
CA GLY A 601 9.52 -46.57 -3.12
C GLY A 601 8.55 -47.40 -2.24
N GLU A 602 8.81 -47.52 -0.96
CA GLU A 602 7.96 -48.21 0.00
C GLU A 602 7.09 -47.21 0.78
N THR A 603 5.89 -47.59 1.19
CA THR A 603 5.08 -46.79 2.11
C THR A 603 5.66 -46.81 3.51
N SER A 604 5.79 -45.64 4.17
CA SER A 604 6.26 -45.56 5.56
C SER A 604 5.20 -46.16 6.51
N ASP A 605 5.56 -47.15 7.31
CA ASP A 605 4.66 -47.71 8.34
C ASP A 605 4.16 -46.69 9.37
N ALA A 606 4.81 -45.52 9.48
CA ALA A 606 4.46 -44.46 10.43
C ALA A 606 3.52 -43.39 9.81
N CYS A 607 3.31 -43.39 8.49
CA CYS A 607 2.44 -42.44 7.78
C CYS A 607 1.12 -43.14 7.42
N VAL A 608 0.02 -42.40 7.52
CA VAL A 608 -1.30 -42.88 7.08
C VAL A 608 -1.66 -42.13 5.80
N PRO A 609 -1.75 -42.83 4.64
CA PRO A 609 -2.21 -42.19 3.41
C PRO A 609 -3.62 -41.64 3.58
N GLY A 610 -3.85 -40.39 3.18
CA GLY A 610 -5.15 -39.78 3.32
C GLY A 610 -5.31 -38.59 2.38
N THR A 611 -6.54 -38.31 2.00
CA THR A 611 -6.91 -37.14 1.19
C THR A 611 -7.71 -36.17 2.06
N ILE A 612 -7.27 -34.91 2.10
CA ILE A 612 -7.93 -33.82 2.83
C ILE A 612 -8.39 -32.73 1.88
N LEU A 613 -9.46 -32.02 2.27
CA LEU A 613 -9.97 -30.85 1.56
C LEU A 613 -9.13 -29.62 1.95
N ILE A 614 -8.64 -28.88 0.97
CA ILE A 614 -7.83 -27.67 1.12
C ILE A 614 -8.67 -26.41 0.93
N SER A 615 -9.53 -26.34 -0.10
CA SER A 615 -10.40 -25.21 -0.39
C SER A 615 -11.57 -25.14 0.59
N THR A 616 -11.28 -24.71 1.81
CA THR A 616 -12.22 -24.71 2.94
C THR A 616 -11.91 -23.59 3.92
N PRO A 617 -12.91 -22.93 4.52
CA PRO A 617 -12.67 -21.93 5.56
C PRO A 617 -12.26 -22.55 6.90
N ASP A 618 -12.75 -23.74 7.24
CA ASP A 618 -12.71 -24.35 8.57
C ASP A 618 -12.14 -25.78 8.61
N GLY A 619 -11.74 -26.34 7.47
CA GLY A 619 -11.25 -27.73 7.34
C GLY A 619 -12.35 -28.75 7.03
N THR A 620 -13.61 -28.34 7.02
CA THR A 620 -14.76 -29.26 6.85
C THR A 620 -15.81 -28.77 5.85
N THR A 621 -16.03 -27.45 5.79
CA THR A 621 -17.00 -26.84 4.87
C THR A 621 -16.34 -26.63 3.50
N PRO A 622 -16.86 -27.19 2.42
CA PRO A 622 -16.33 -26.94 1.08
C PRO A 622 -16.47 -25.46 0.67
N ALA A 623 -15.62 -25.04 -0.27
CA ALA A 623 -15.77 -23.75 -0.93
C ALA A 623 -17.11 -23.66 -1.66
N ASP A 624 -17.77 -22.50 -1.66
CA ASP A 624 -19.04 -22.27 -2.36
C ASP A 624 -18.87 -21.89 -3.84
N GLY A 625 -17.63 -21.79 -4.32
CA GLY A 625 -17.23 -21.52 -5.69
C GLY A 625 -16.11 -22.44 -6.14
N ALA A 626 -15.77 -22.40 -7.45
CA ALA A 626 -14.72 -23.24 -8.00
C ALA A 626 -13.34 -22.84 -7.43
N SER A 627 -12.53 -23.85 -7.09
CA SER A 627 -11.13 -23.71 -6.66
C SER A 627 -10.24 -24.53 -7.59
N ILE A 628 -9.20 -23.89 -8.13
CA ILE A 628 -8.31 -24.44 -9.17
C ILE A 628 -6.86 -24.00 -8.94
N ASP A 629 -5.92 -24.51 -9.73
CA ASP A 629 -4.53 -24.07 -9.78
C ASP A 629 -3.79 -24.14 -8.43
N ALA A 630 -3.67 -25.36 -7.91
CA ALA A 630 -2.94 -25.60 -6.67
C ALA A 630 -1.43 -25.42 -6.85
N ALA A 631 -0.78 -24.78 -5.86
CA ALA A 631 0.67 -24.79 -5.67
C ALA A 631 0.96 -25.15 -4.20
N ILE A 632 2.01 -25.90 -3.93
CA ILE A 632 2.30 -26.45 -2.60
C ILE A 632 3.74 -26.13 -2.18
N SER A 633 3.94 -25.79 -0.90
CA SER A 633 5.28 -25.58 -0.33
C SER A 633 6.06 -26.90 -0.24
N SER A 634 7.38 -26.80 -0.13
CA SER A 634 8.29 -27.96 -0.08
C SER A 634 7.96 -28.97 1.00
N ASP A 635 7.48 -28.52 2.15
CA ASP A 635 7.12 -29.33 3.31
C ASP A 635 5.65 -29.82 3.30
N GLY A 636 4.86 -29.40 2.30
CA GLY A 636 3.43 -29.71 2.19
C GLY A 636 2.54 -28.94 3.16
N ARG A 637 3.06 -27.98 3.90
CA ARG A 637 2.30 -27.23 4.90
C ARG A 637 1.38 -26.19 4.28
N PHE A 638 1.88 -25.42 3.33
CA PHE A 638 1.13 -24.34 2.67
C PHE A 638 0.67 -24.77 1.29
N VAL A 639 -0.60 -24.55 1.01
CA VAL A 639 -1.18 -24.79 -0.32
C VAL A 639 -1.84 -23.51 -0.79
N ALA A 640 -1.27 -22.90 -1.84
CA ALA A 640 -1.86 -21.76 -2.52
C ALA A 640 -2.80 -22.23 -3.63
N PHE A 641 -3.88 -21.52 -3.90
CA PHE A 641 -4.86 -21.86 -4.94
C PHE A 641 -5.68 -20.65 -5.37
N ALA A 642 -6.23 -20.71 -6.57
CA ALA A 642 -7.18 -19.74 -7.08
C ALA A 642 -8.62 -20.18 -6.78
N SER A 643 -9.49 -19.26 -6.33
CA SER A 643 -10.89 -19.59 -6.06
C SER A 643 -11.85 -18.43 -6.29
N THR A 644 -13.06 -18.76 -6.77
CA THR A 644 -14.21 -17.84 -6.87
C THR A 644 -15.14 -17.90 -5.67
N ALA A 645 -14.76 -18.66 -4.63
CA ALA A 645 -15.60 -18.89 -3.47
C ALA A 645 -15.69 -17.66 -2.55
N ALA A 646 -16.89 -17.33 -2.11
CA ALA A 646 -17.13 -16.21 -1.21
C ALA A 646 -17.07 -16.59 0.29
N ASN A 647 -17.08 -17.90 0.61
CA ASN A 647 -17.10 -18.39 1.98
C ASN A 647 -15.71 -18.68 2.58
N LEU A 648 -14.63 -18.60 1.81
CA LEU A 648 -13.27 -18.93 2.28
C LEU A 648 -12.76 -17.96 3.35
N ILE A 649 -13.07 -16.68 3.19
CA ILE A 649 -12.81 -15.63 4.19
C ILE A 649 -13.98 -14.63 4.24
N THR A 650 -14.11 -13.92 5.34
CA THR A 650 -15.12 -12.86 5.47
C THR A 650 -14.76 -11.67 4.54
N GLY A 651 -15.67 -11.30 3.66
CA GLY A 651 -15.50 -10.17 2.73
C GLY A 651 -14.96 -10.55 1.35
N ALA A 652 -14.74 -11.85 1.08
CA ALA A 652 -14.47 -12.33 -0.27
C ALA A 652 -15.67 -12.04 -1.19
N GLY A 653 -15.38 -11.64 -2.44
CA GLY A 653 -16.38 -11.41 -3.50
C GLY A 653 -16.44 -12.58 -4.49
N PRO A 654 -17.28 -12.49 -5.52
CA PRO A 654 -17.38 -13.52 -6.56
C PRO A 654 -16.25 -13.45 -7.60
N ILE A 655 -15.27 -12.55 -7.42
CA ILE A 655 -14.10 -12.46 -8.28
C ILE A 655 -13.11 -13.54 -7.87
N GLN A 656 -12.46 -14.18 -8.83
CA GLN A 656 -11.42 -15.18 -8.55
C GLN A 656 -10.21 -14.50 -7.89
N GLU A 657 -9.83 -15.03 -6.73
CA GLU A 657 -8.74 -14.54 -5.88
C GLU A 657 -7.76 -15.67 -5.59
N ILE A 658 -6.55 -15.32 -5.16
CA ILE A 658 -5.57 -16.27 -4.67
C ILE A 658 -5.68 -16.37 -3.15
N TYR A 659 -5.77 -17.58 -2.69
CA TYR A 659 -5.79 -17.96 -1.27
C TYR A 659 -4.60 -18.86 -0.95
N VAL A 660 -4.23 -18.91 0.32
CA VAL A 660 -3.29 -19.91 0.84
C VAL A 660 -3.88 -20.53 2.10
N ARG A 661 -3.76 -21.87 2.20
CA ARG A 661 -4.14 -22.61 3.39
C ARG A 661 -2.90 -23.12 4.11
N ASP A 662 -2.75 -22.74 5.38
CA ASP A 662 -1.85 -23.42 6.31
C ASP A 662 -2.57 -24.70 6.80
N THR A 663 -2.05 -25.86 6.42
CA THR A 663 -2.59 -27.16 6.80
C THR A 663 -2.10 -27.61 8.18
N CYS A 664 -1.10 -26.92 8.74
CA CYS A 664 -0.34 -27.30 9.92
C CYS A 664 0.41 -28.64 9.78
N THR A 665 0.56 -29.18 8.59
CA THR A 665 1.35 -30.38 8.34
C THR A 665 2.80 -30.15 8.76
N GLY A 666 3.39 -31.03 9.57
CA GLY A 666 4.77 -30.90 10.03
C GLY A 666 5.06 -29.78 11.02
N ALA A 667 4.06 -28.98 11.42
CA ALA A 667 4.24 -27.85 12.32
C ALA A 667 4.67 -28.28 13.73
N VAL A 668 5.58 -27.54 14.36
CA VAL A 668 6.01 -27.77 15.76
C VAL A 668 4.83 -27.58 16.72
N THR A 669 4.74 -28.43 17.71
CA THR A 669 3.59 -28.55 18.63
C THR A 669 3.45 -27.44 19.67
N THR A 670 4.34 -26.44 19.69
CA THR A 670 4.29 -25.31 20.64
C THR A 670 4.71 -23.98 20.00
N PRO A 671 3.80 -23.00 19.84
CA PRO A 671 2.35 -23.08 20.10
C PRO A 671 1.64 -24.02 19.11
N VAL A 672 0.50 -24.58 19.51
CA VAL A 672 -0.30 -25.46 18.65
C VAL A 672 -0.72 -24.67 17.38
N CYS A 673 -0.31 -25.15 16.21
CA CYS A 673 -0.76 -24.59 14.94
C CYS A 673 -2.27 -24.79 14.77
N THR A 674 -2.95 -23.79 14.22
CA THR A 674 -4.37 -23.88 13.85
C THR A 674 -4.49 -23.68 12.36
N ALA A 675 -4.96 -24.69 11.66
CA ALA A 675 -5.15 -24.62 10.21
C ALA A 675 -6.07 -23.44 9.83
N SER A 676 -5.65 -22.62 8.86
CA SER A 676 -6.37 -21.41 8.46
C SER A 676 -6.23 -21.14 6.97
N THR A 677 -7.22 -20.46 6.40
CA THR A 677 -7.19 -19.96 5.01
C THR A 677 -7.05 -18.45 5.02
N GLN A 678 -6.17 -17.91 4.20
CA GLN A 678 -5.88 -16.49 4.12
C GLN A 678 -5.88 -16.01 2.67
N LEU A 679 -6.14 -14.70 2.47
CA LEU A 679 -6.14 -14.05 1.16
C LEU A 679 -4.72 -13.63 0.79
N VAL A 680 -4.27 -14.01 -0.41
CA VAL A 680 -2.96 -13.69 -0.97
C VAL A 680 -3.05 -12.49 -1.94
N SER A 681 -4.05 -12.47 -2.82
CA SER A 681 -4.27 -11.39 -3.80
C SER A 681 -4.87 -10.14 -3.12
N THR A 682 -4.05 -9.48 -2.34
CA THR A 682 -4.46 -8.35 -1.50
C THR A 682 -3.34 -7.32 -1.39
N PRO A 683 -3.64 -6.01 -1.39
CA PRO A 683 -2.63 -4.98 -1.15
C PRO A 683 -2.21 -4.87 0.33
N ASN A 684 -3.08 -5.29 1.28
CA ASN A 684 -2.92 -5.00 2.71
C ASN A 684 -3.32 -6.16 3.65
N GLY A 685 -3.54 -7.36 3.11
CA GLY A 685 -3.95 -8.55 3.87
C GLY A 685 -5.45 -8.68 4.12
N THR A 686 -6.26 -7.69 3.83
CA THR A 686 -7.71 -7.69 4.13
C THR A 686 -8.60 -7.23 2.97
N THR A 687 -8.10 -6.34 2.12
CA THR A 687 -8.85 -5.84 0.96
C THR A 687 -8.58 -6.75 -0.23
N PRO A 688 -9.59 -7.39 -0.84
CA PRO A 688 -9.40 -8.22 -2.02
C PRO A 688 -8.88 -7.44 -3.22
N ALA A 689 -8.30 -8.15 -4.18
CA ALA A 689 -7.99 -7.61 -5.50
C ALA A 689 -9.30 -7.12 -6.17
N ASN A 690 -9.20 -6.07 -6.98
CA ASN A 690 -10.38 -5.52 -7.66
C ASN A 690 -10.67 -6.15 -9.02
N ALA A 691 -9.90 -7.16 -9.42
CA ALA A 691 -10.08 -7.93 -10.64
C ALA A 691 -9.47 -9.34 -10.47
N LEU A 692 -9.70 -10.21 -11.45
CA LEU A 692 -9.25 -11.60 -11.52
C LEU A 692 -7.79 -11.76 -11.13
N SER A 693 -7.51 -12.77 -10.29
CA SER A 693 -6.17 -13.27 -9.96
C SER A 693 -6.11 -14.77 -10.19
N GLU A 694 -5.00 -15.28 -10.76
CA GLU A 694 -4.86 -16.67 -11.18
C GLU A 694 -3.42 -17.19 -11.14
N SER A 695 -3.24 -18.49 -11.41
CA SER A 695 -1.94 -19.15 -11.59
C SER A 695 -0.95 -18.92 -10.44
N PRO A 696 -1.28 -19.28 -9.19
CA PRO A 696 -0.35 -19.12 -8.07
C PRO A 696 0.85 -20.06 -8.21
N SER A 697 2.04 -19.58 -7.78
CA SER A 697 3.25 -20.35 -7.60
C SER A 697 3.86 -20.00 -6.25
N ILE A 698 4.15 -20.99 -5.43
CA ILE A 698 4.71 -20.80 -4.07
C ILE A 698 6.18 -21.23 -4.05
N ASN A 699 7.01 -20.50 -3.31
CA ASN A 699 8.42 -20.86 -3.18
C ASN A 699 8.61 -22.18 -2.42
N GLN A 700 9.66 -22.89 -2.77
CA GLN A 700 10.00 -24.17 -2.17
C GLN A 700 11.22 -24.01 -1.23
N CYS A 701 10.96 -23.59 -0.02
CA CYS A 701 11.98 -23.51 1.02
C CYS A 701 12.29 -24.91 1.58
N GLY A 702 13.34 -25.53 1.12
CA GLY A 702 13.81 -26.81 1.66
C GLY A 702 14.33 -26.67 3.11
N THR A 703 14.30 -27.76 3.86
CA THR A 703 14.71 -27.84 5.28
C THR A 703 16.16 -27.41 5.58
N ALA A 704 16.97 -27.14 4.56
CA ALA A 704 18.40 -26.81 4.66
C ALA A 704 18.70 -25.31 4.57
N VAL A 705 17.74 -24.46 4.19
CA VAL A 705 17.97 -23.03 4.05
C VAL A 705 16.92 -22.28 4.86
N THR A 706 17.37 -21.45 5.73
CA THR A 706 16.57 -20.54 6.53
C THR A 706 15.69 -19.65 5.65
N CYS A 707 14.45 -20.05 5.40
CA CYS A 707 13.40 -19.09 5.04
C CYS A 707 13.15 -18.21 6.28
N ALA A 708 14.14 -17.43 6.62
CA ALA A 708 14.08 -16.55 7.77
C ALA A 708 13.07 -15.41 7.57
N THR A 709 12.49 -15.29 6.36
CA THR A 709 11.69 -14.13 5.93
C THR A 709 10.24 -14.47 5.54
N GLY A 710 9.83 -15.73 5.45
CA GLY A 710 8.45 -16.13 5.15
C GLY A 710 8.26 -16.81 3.79
N GLU A 711 7.03 -17.17 3.47
CA GLU A 711 6.64 -17.76 2.18
C GLU A 711 6.37 -16.67 1.16
N TYR A 712 6.80 -16.91 -0.09
CA TYR A 712 6.54 -16.05 -1.22
C TYR A 712 5.59 -16.73 -2.19
N ILE A 713 4.56 -16.03 -2.61
CA ILE A 713 3.56 -16.53 -3.55
C ILE A 713 3.48 -15.57 -4.73
N ALA A 714 3.93 -16.04 -5.91
CA ALA A 714 3.75 -15.34 -7.17
C ALA A 714 2.39 -15.69 -7.77
N PHE A 715 1.75 -14.73 -8.44
CA PHE A 715 0.48 -14.93 -9.13
C PHE A 715 0.26 -13.90 -10.24
N ALA A 716 -0.57 -14.23 -11.19
CA ALA A 716 -1.01 -13.32 -12.24
C ALA A 716 -2.29 -12.60 -11.83
N SER A 717 -2.44 -11.31 -12.17
CA SER A 717 -3.66 -10.57 -11.86
C SER A 717 -3.90 -9.37 -12.77
N HIS A 718 -5.19 -9.13 -13.09
CA HIS A 718 -5.67 -7.92 -13.75
C HIS A 718 -5.97 -6.76 -12.77
N ALA A 719 -5.74 -6.95 -11.48
CA ALA A 719 -6.13 -5.99 -10.46
C ALA A 719 -5.24 -4.75 -10.46
N SER A 720 -5.86 -3.57 -10.44
CA SER A 720 -5.16 -2.28 -10.39
C SER A 720 -4.90 -1.77 -8.97
N ASN A 721 -5.41 -2.44 -7.94
CA ASN A 721 -5.21 -2.05 -6.55
C ASN A 721 -4.09 -2.81 -5.83
N LEU A 722 -3.42 -3.74 -6.49
CA LEU A 722 -2.34 -4.55 -5.90
C LEU A 722 -0.97 -3.86 -5.94
N GLY A 723 -0.77 -2.89 -6.82
CA GLY A 723 0.49 -2.17 -6.96
C GLY A 723 0.33 -0.80 -7.61
N ALA A 724 1.40 -0.01 -7.59
CA ALA A 724 1.49 1.25 -8.34
C ALA A 724 1.90 0.96 -9.80
N ASN A 725 1.51 1.84 -10.73
CA ASN A 725 1.86 1.75 -12.17
C ASN A 725 1.29 0.52 -12.89
N VAL A 726 0.08 0.12 -12.53
CA VAL A 726 -0.65 -0.97 -13.18
C VAL A 726 -1.72 -0.37 -14.08
N GLU A 727 -1.77 -0.79 -15.36
CA GLU A 727 -2.82 -0.38 -16.29
C GLU A 727 -4.07 -1.26 -16.11
N ASN A 728 -5.25 -0.62 -16.12
CA ASN A 728 -6.51 -1.35 -16.01
C ASN A 728 -6.70 -2.30 -17.20
N GLY A 729 -6.92 -3.57 -16.90
CA GLY A 729 -7.20 -4.61 -17.89
C GLY A 729 -5.96 -5.29 -18.46
N VAL A 730 -4.75 -4.89 -18.06
CA VAL A 730 -3.49 -5.61 -18.35
C VAL A 730 -3.22 -6.56 -17.19
N GLU A 731 -2.95 -7.82 -17.53
CA GLU A 731 -2.56 -8.83 -16.55
C GLU A 731 -1.07 -8.71 -16.22
N ASN A 732 -0.77 -8.69 -14.93
CA ASN A 732 0.58 -8.49 -14.42
C ASN A 732 0.96 -9.60 -13.43
N ILE A 733 2.26 -9.81 -13.24
CA ILE A 733 2.79 -10.74 -12.25
C ILE A 733 3.06 -9.97 -10.96
N PHE A 734 2.43 -10.43 -9.89
CA PHE A 734 2.64 -9.97 -8.52
C PHE A 734 3.29 -11.07 -7.68
N VAL A 735 4.02 -10.64 -6.67
CA VAL A 735 4.53 -11.55 -5.64
C VAL A 735 4.08 -11.04 -4.28
N ARG A 736 3.50 -11.92 -3.49
CA ARG A 736 3.14 -11.69 -2.10
C ARG A 736 4.16 -12.34 -1.19
N ALA A 737 4.80 -11.57 -0.31
CA ALA A 737 5.58 -12.07 0.79
C ALA A 737 4.65 -12.21 2.01
N ASP A 738 4.47 -13.41 2.53
CA ASP A 738 3.68 -13.69 3.71
C ASP A 738 4.53 -14.22 4.86
N CYS A 739 4.10 -13.94 6.09
CA CYS A 739 4.90 -14.10 7.31
C CYS A 739 4.42 -15.27 8.16
N TYR A 740 4.10 -16.39 7.56
CA TYR A 740 3.46 -17.52 8.28
C TYR A 740 4.35 -18.23 9.30
N VAL A 741 5.67 -18.12 9.19
CA VAL A 741 6.61 -18.86 10.03
C VAL A 741 7.69 -17.93 10.60
N LEU A 742 7.40 -17.25 11.70
CA LEU A 742 8.46 -16.70 12.53
C LEU A 742 8.69 -17.61 13.74
N PRO A 743 9.94 -18.04 14.02
CA PRO A 743 10.24 -18.69 15.29
C PRO A 743 9.90 -17.71 16.43
N SER A 744 9.31 -18.22 17.50
CA SER A 744 8.89 -17.47 18.70
C SER A 744 10.01 -16.68 19.40
N THR A 745 11.23 -16.78 18.91
CA THR A 745 12.44 -16.11 19.43
C THR A 745 12.91 -14.95 18.55
N SER A 746 12.25 -14.70 17.37
CA SER A 746 12.63 -13.58 16.51
C SER A 746 12.06 -12.28 17.03
N THR A 747 12.92 -11.29 17.27
CA THR A 747 12.52 -9.90 17.55
C THR A 747 12.17 -9.12 16.28
N THR A 748 12.28 -9.73 15.10
CA THR A 748 11.98 -9.13 13.81
C THR A 748 10.49 -9.34 13.52
N VAL A 749 9.74 -8.25 13.45
CA VAL A 749 8.34 -8.28 13.02
C VAL A 749 8.36 -8.38 11.49
N CYS A 750 8.03 -9.55 10.95
CA CYS A 750 7.75 -9.71 9.55
C CYS A 750 6.38 -9.11 9.24
N VAL A 751 6.23 -8.51 8.10
CA VAL A 751 4.95 -7.92 7.68
C VAL A 751 4.68 -8.26 6.22
N PRO A 752 3.49 -8.81 5.92
CA PRO A 752 3.13 -9.21 4.56
C PRO A 752 3.02 -8.01 3.62
N TYR A 753 3.58 -8.12 2.40
CA TYR A 753 3.46 -7.09 1.36
C TYR A 753 3.31 -7.72 -0.03
N THR A 754 2.67 -6.99 -0.96
CA THR A 754 2.53 -7.40 -2.37
C THR A 754 3.30 -6.42 -3.25
N PHE A 755 4.07 -6.93 -4.21
CA PHE A 755 4.81 -6.10 -5.15
C PHE A 755 4.65 -6.60 -6.60
N LEU A 756 4.88 -5.70 -7.57
CA LEU A 756 4.78 -5.95 -9.01
C LEU A 756 6.12 -6.48 -9.54
N ALA A 757 6.12 -7.69 -10.09
CA ALA A 757 7.31 -8.33 -10.70
C ALA A 757 7.44 -8.01 -12.20
N SER A 758 6.33 -7.93 -12.94
CA SER A 758 6.31 -7.57 -14.36
C SER A 758 6.36 -6.05 -14.56
N GLN A 759 7.40 -5.39 -14.03
CA GLN A 759 7.53 -3.94 -14.10
C GLN A 759 8.57 -3.53 -15.14
N PRO A 760 8.23 -2.65 -16.12
CA PRO A 760 9.21 -2.04 -17.01
C PRO A 760 10.26 -1.22 -16.25
N GLY A 761 11.44 -1.07 -16.83
CA GLY A 761 12.53 -0.34 -16.17
C GLY A 761 12.43 1.18 -16.24
N GLY A 762 13.17 1.85 -15.33
CA GLY A 762 13.32 3.31 -15.31
C GLY A 762 12.94 3.96 -13.98
N THR A 763 13.23 5.25 -13.83
CA THR A 763 12.95 6.03 -12.60
C THR A 763 11.46 6.39 -12.44
N SER A 764 10.66 6.27 -13.48
CA SER A 764 9.19 6.41 -13.51
C SER A 764 8.72 5.56 -14.68
N PRO A 765 8.74 4.22 -14.54
CA PRO A 765 8.40 3.34 -15.63
C PRO A 765 6.93 3.52 -16.02
N PRO A 766 6.60 3.45 -17.33
CA PRO A 766 5.22 3.29 -17.75
C PRO A 766 4.69 1.95 -17.24
N PRO A 767 3.38 1.69 -17.22
CA PRO A 767 2.84 0.35 -17.04
C PRO A 767 3.35 -0.62 -18.13
N ALA A 768 3.32 -1.92 -17.85
CA ALA A 768 3.50 -2.94 -18.89
C ALA A 768 2.43 -2.77 -19.96
N ASP A 769 2.83 -2.83 -21.24
CA ASP A 769 1.93 -2.60 -22.39
C ASP A 769 1.29 -3.90 -22.95
N GLY A 770 1.54 -5.04 -22.28
CA GLY A 770 0.96 -6.34 -22.60
C GLY A 770 0.85 -7.25 -21.40
N ASN A 771 0.03 -8.30 -21.51
CA ASN A 771 -0.23 -9.25 -20.43
C ASN A 771 1.01 -10.06 -20.06
N SER A 772 1.17 -10.33 -18.76
CA SER A 772 2.17 -11.24 -18.20
C SER A 772 1.47 -12.36 -17.44
N LEU A 773 1.85 -13.61 -17.70
CA LEU A 773 1.08 -14.82 -17.39
C LEU A 773 1.96 -15.88 -16.73
N VAL A 774 1.33 -16.83 -16.04
CA VAL A 774 1.86 -18.13 -15.59
C VAL A 774 3.23 -17.99 -14.90
N PRO A 775 3.28 -17.38 -13.70
CA PRO A 775 4.54 -17.25 -12.98
C PRO A 775 5.02 -18.57 -12.41
N SER A 776 6.37 -18.73 -12.36
CA SER A 776 7.05 -19.78 -11.59
C SER A 776 8.11 -19.12 -10.71
N ILE A 777 8.00 -19.24 -9.38
CA ILE A 777 8.90 -18.60 -8.41
C ILE A 777 10.05 -19.54 -8.04
N THR A 778 11.25 -18.98 -7.81
CA THR A 778 12.41 -19.74 -7.32
C THR A 778 12.18 -20.27 -5.91
N GLY A 779 12.86 -21.37 -5.55
CA GLY A 779 12.72 -21.97 -4.23
C GLY A 779 13.09 -21.05 -3.06
N ASP A 780 14.02 -20.12 -3.29
CA ASP A 780 14.40 -19.10 -2.32
C ASP A 780 13.51 -17.84 -2.33
N GLY A 781 12.53 -17.78 -3.24
CA GLY A 781 11.58 -16.65 -3.37
C GLY A 781 12.16 -15.39 -3.99
N HIS A 782 13.43 -15.41 -4.45
CA HIS A 782 14.12 -14.21 -4.89
C HIS A 782 13.94 -13.87 -6.38
N ALA A 783 13.44 -14.80 -7.20
CA ALA A 783 13.15 -14.54 -8.60
C ALA A 783 11.88 -15.25 -9.05
N VAL A 784 11.24 -14.70 -10.08
CA VAL A 784 10.07 -15.28 -10.72
C VAL A 784 10.25 -15.28 -12.24
N SER A 785 10.02 -16.42 -12.87
CA SER A 785 9.94 -16.53 -14.32
C SER A 785 8.48 -16.47 -14.76
N PHE A 786 8.22 -15.87 -15.92
CA PHE A 786 6.87 -15.71 -16.46
C PHE A 786 6.89 -15.50 -17.97
N ILE A 787 5.75 -15.66 -18.60
CA ILE A 787 5.51 -15.32 -20.00
C ILE A 787 5.02 -13.88 -20.08
N SER A 788 5.45 -13.10 -21.07
CA SER A 788 4.89 -11.78 -21.31
C SER A 788 4.70 -11.45 -22.78
N PHE A 789 3.62 -10.72 -23.10
CA PHE A 789 3.32 -10.09 -24.38
C PHE A 789 3.69 -8.60 -24.40
N ALA A 790 4.26 -8.08 -23.32
CA ALA A 790 4.62 -6.67 -23.23
C ALA A 790 5.91 -6.40 -24.03
N ASN A 791 5.92 -5.31 -24.80
CA ASN A 791 7.10 -4.88 -25.58
C ASN A 791 8.03 -3.93 -24.81
N ASN A 792 7.69 -3.61 -23.56
CA ASN A 792 8.39 -2.59 -22.79
C ASN A 792 9.04 -3.11 -21.50
N LEU A 793 9.03 -4.43 -21.25
CA LEU A 793 9.64 -5.00 -20.03
C LEU A 793 11.16 -5.01 -20.09
N GLY A 794 11.75 -5.15 -21.26
CA GLY A 794 13.20 -5.20 -21.44
C GLY A 794 13.67 -4.47 -22.69
N PRO A 795 14.94 -4.06 -22.77
CA PRO A 795 15.46 -3.26 -23.88
C PRO A 795 15.55 -4.01 -25.21
N ARG A 796 15.35 -5.33 -25.22
CA ARG A 796 15.38 -6.17 -26.43
C ARG A 796 14.03 -6.73 -26.81
N ASP A 797 13.02 -6.43 -26.01
CA ASP A 797 11.65 -6.86 -26.21
C ASP A 797 10.97 -5.90 -27.21
N THR A 798 11.07 -6.21 -28.48
CA THR A 798 10.48 -5.41 -29.58
C THR A 798 9.72 -6.25 -30.58
N SER A 799 9.60 -7.58 -30.31
CA SER A 799 9.06 -8.53 -31.27
C SER A 799 7.53 -8.53 -31.34
N GLY A 800 6.84 -8.11 -30.28
CA GLY A 800 5.39 -8.26 -30.15
C GLY A 800 4.96 -9.73 -30.08
N LEU A 801 5.90 -10.63 -29.83
CA LEU A 801 5.69 -12.05 -29.57
C LEU A 801 5.68 -12.31 -28.08
N GLU A 802 5.31 -13.51 -27.70
CA GLU A 802 5.42 -13.99 -26.33
C GLU A 802 6.88 -14.31 -26.03
N ASP A 803 7.45 -13.62 -25.06
CA ASP A 803 8.81 -13.87 -24.60
C ASP A 803 8.81 -14.38 -23.15
N ILE A 804 9.85 -15.11 -22.77
CA ILE A 804 10.06 -15.61 -21.40
C ILE A 804 10.94 -14.63 -20.64
N PHE A 805 10.47 -14.19 -19.47
CA PHE A 805 11.20 -13.30 -18.59
C PHE A 805 11.54 -13.96 -17.26
N VAL A 806 12.61 -13.48 -16.63
CA VAL A 806 12.89 -13.66 -15.21
C VAL A 806 13.03 -12.29 -14.58
N ALA A 807 12.22 -12.01 -13.55
CA ALA A 807 12.34 -10.84 -12.70
C ALA A 807 12.76 -11.28 -11.30
N GLY A 808 13.66 -10.55 -10.65
CA GLY A 808 14.07 -10.94 -9.30
C GLY A 808 14.99 -9.98 -8.61
N ALA A 809 15.08 -10.13 -7.29
CA ALA A 809 16.07 -9.51 -6.44
C ALA A 809 17.48 -9.97 -6.81
N ASN A 810 18.42 -9.05 -6.78
CA ASN A 810 19.84 -9.35 -6.90
C ASN A 810 20.30 -10.00 -8.20
N LEU A 811 19.60 -9.82 -9.30
CA LEU A 811 20.20 -10.13 -10.60
C LEU A 811 21.40 -9.20 -10.80
N THR A 812 22.60 -9.70 -10.55
CA THR A 812 23.83 -8.96 -10.81
C THR A 812 24.56 -9.58 -11.97
N PHE A 813 25.07 -8.71 -12.83
CA PHE A 813 25.85 -9.12 -14.00
C PHE A 813 27.28 -8.61 -13.92
N ASN A 814 28.23 -9.44 -14.31
CA ASN A 814 29.62 -9.03 -14.44
C ASN A 814 29.83 -8.18 -15.69
N LEU A 815 30.41 -7.02 -15.51
CA LEU A 815 31.03 -6.26 -16.60
C LEU A 815 32.54 -6.47 -16.55
N THR A 816 33.09 -7.01 -17.61
CA THR A 816 34.53 -7.16 -17.78
C THR A 816 35.01 -6.20 -18.87
N VAL A 817 35.93 -5.32 -18.54
CA VAL A 817 36.62 -4.44 -19.48
C VAL A 817 37.95 -5.09 -19.84
N THR A 818 38.19 -5.26 -21.13
CA THR A 818 39.47 -5.75 -21.68
C THR A 818 40.13 -4.64 -22.50
N LEU A 819 41.37 -4.36 -22.22
CA LEU A 819 42.12 -3.35 -22.94
C LEU A 819 43.02 -4.00 -24.03
N GLN A 820 43.02 -3.42 -25.23
CA GLN A 820 43.76 -3.96 -26.38
C GLN A 820 44.55 -2.90 -27.10
N GLY A 821 45.51 -3.35 -27.92
CA GLY A 821 46.39 -2.51 -28.74
C GLY A 821 47.67 -2.11 -28.01
N ALA A 822 48.59 -1.40 -28.69
CA ALA A 822 49.94 -1.09 -28.17
C ALA A 822 50.01 0.22 -27.36
N GLY A 823 48.93 1.04 -27.37
CA GLY A 823 48.85 2.32 -26.69
C GLY A 823 48.50 2.19 -25.20
N SER A 824 48.72 3.28 -24.49
CA SER A 824 48.25 3.41 -23.08
C SER A 824 46.87 4.05 -22.99
N GLY A 825 46.09 3.71 -21.96
CA GLY A 825 44.79 4.33 -21.72
C GLY A 825 44.12 3.80 -20.47
N THR A 826 43.04 4.44 -20.09
CA THR A 826 42.22 4.09 -18.93
C THR A 826 40.76 4.06 -19.34
N VAL A 827 40.03 3.07 -18.83
CA VAL A 827 38.55 3.00 -18.92
C VAL A 827 37.98 3.14 -17.50
N THR A 828 37.09 4.08 -17.36
CA THR A 828 36.30 4.27 -16.13
C THR A 828 34.82 4.18 -16.43
N ASP A 829 34.00 3.84 -15.42
CA ASP A 829 32.56 3.84 -15.54
C ASP A 829 31.88 5.00 -14.78
N SER A 830 30.62 5.24 -15.08
CA SER A 830 29.81 6.29 -14.46
C SER A 830 29.52 6.08 -12.97
N THR A 831 29.70 4.85 -12.46
CA THR A 831 29.45 4.48 -11.05
C THR A 831 30.74 4.35 -10.22
N SER A 832 31.90 4.55 -10.83
CA SER A 832 33.22 4.45 -10.20
C SER A 832 33.60 3.03 -9.72
N GLN A 833 32.98 1.98 -10.27
CA GLN A 833 33.32 0.58 -9.99
C GLN A 833 34.41 0.04 -10.92
N ILE A 834 34.47 0.52 -12.16
CA ILE A 834 35.52 0.20 -13.13
C ILE A 834 36.55 1.34 -13.18
N ASN A 835 37.80 0.97 -13.04
CA ASN A 835 38.95 1.83 -13.28
C ASN A 835 40.11 0.95 -13.80
N CYS A 836 40.03 0.61 -15.10
CA CYS A 836 40.94 -0.32 -15.76
C CYS A 836 41.95 0.44 -16.59
N THR A 837 43.24 0.25 -16.34
CA THR A 837 44.33 1.00 -16.98
C THR A 837 45.33 0.07 -17.69
N GLN A 838 45.67 0.41 -18.93
CA GLN A 838 46.75 -0.25 -19.71
C GLN A 838 47.94 0.71 -19.87
N THR A 839 49.10 0.21 -19.56
CA THR A 839 50.36 0.92 -19.86
C THR A 839 50.92 0.51 -21.25
N ALA A 840 51.43 1.49 -21.98
CA ALA A 840 52.03 1.26 -23.30
C ALA A 840 53.24 0.31 -23.24
N ALA A 841 53.32 -0.59 -24.19
CA ALA A 841 54.48 -1.45 -24.34
C ALA A 841 55.73 -0.61 -24.72
N THR A 842 56.85 -0.83 -24.04
CA THR A 842 58.15 -0.27 -24.39
C THR A 842 59.06 -1.38 -24.89
N SER A 843 60.27 -1.03 -25.41
CA SER A 843 61.21 -2.01 -25.83
C SER A 843 61.70 -2.99 -24.73
N THR A 844 61.37 -2.68 -23.47
CA THR A 844 61.78 -3.47 -22.30
C THR A 844 60.63 -3.96 -21.40
N THR A 845 59.40 -3.48 -21.61
CA THR A 845 58.21 -3.86 -20.82
C THR A 845 57.09 -4.35 -21.74
N SER A 846 56.48 -5.46 -21.40
CA SER A 846 55.26 -5.94 -22.03
C SER A 846 54.06 -5.10 -21.54
N LEU A 847 52.96 -5.14 -22.30
CA LEU A 847 51.67 -4.59 -21.92
C LEU A 847 51.29 -5.12 -20.53
N THR A 848 50.88 -4.24 -19.67
CA THR A 848 50.34 -4.60 -18.33
C THR A 848 49.01 -3.87 -18.13
N GLU A 849 47.99 -4.65 -17.76
CA GLU A 849 46.71 -4.16 -17.28
C GLU A 849 46.74 -4.04 -15.74
N SER A 850 46.18 -3.01 -15.21
CA SER A 850 46.11 -2.76 -13.77
C SER A 850 44.80 -2.05 -13.40
N GLY A 851 44.41 -2.13 -12.12
CA GLY A 851 43.20 -1.53 -11.59
C GLY A 851 42.02 -2.50 -11.60
N THR A 852 40.79 -1.99 -11.43
CA THR A 852 39.55 -2.74 -11.40
C THR A 852 39.01 -2.86 -12.82
N CYS A 853 39.19 -4.01 -13.47
CA CYS A 853 38.73 -4.28 -14.83
C CYS A 853 37.43 -5.11 -14.88
N THR A 854 36.95 -5.58 -13.75
CA THR A 854 35.69 -6.33 -13.63
C THR A 854 34.92 -5.85 -12.42
N ALA A 855 33.61 -5.61 -12.57
CA ALA A 855 32.72 -5.21 -11.49
C ALA A 855 31.34 -5.82 -11.70
N LEU A 856 30.58 -5.95 -10.59
CA LEU A 856 29.21 -6.43 -10.57
C LEU A 856 28.23 -5.26 -10.58
N TYR A 857 27.25 -5.32 -11.46
CA TYR A 857 26.18 -4.35 -11.58
C TYR A 857 24.83 -5.03 -11.43
N ALA A 858 23.90 -4.43 -10.72
CA ALA A 858 22.52 -4.91 -10.68
C ALA A 858 21.90 -4.92 -12.09
N SER A 859 21.02 -5.85 -12.34
CA SER A 859 20.22 -5.89 -13.58
C SER A 859 19.53 -4.54 -13.80
N GLY A 860 19.54 -4.07 -15.04
CA GLY A 860 18.98 -2.76 -15.40
C GLY A 860 19.88 -1.56 -15.08
N THR A 861 21.08 -1.76 -14.50
CA THR A 861 22.00 -0.65 -14.29
C THR A 861 22.46 -0.07 -15.63
N PHE A 862 22.24 1.21 -15.80
CA PHE A 862 22.70 1.96 -16.96
C PHE A 862 24.18 2.36 -16.76
N VAL A 863 25.07 1.73 -17.49
CA VAL A 863 26.52 1.95 -17.36
C VAL A 863 27.04 2.76 -18.53
N THR A 864 27.78 3.83 -18.24
CA THR A 864 28.53 4.58 -19.25
C THR A 864 30.02 4.38 -19.01
N LEU A 865 30.69 3.68 -19.91
CA LEU A 865 32.12 3.56 -19.91
C LEU A 865 32.74 4.76 -20.63
N THR A 866 33.79 5.32 -20.07
CA THR A 866 34.61 6.37 -20.67
C THR A 866 36.04 5.87 -20.86
N ALA A 867 36.48 5.76 -22.11
CA ALA A 867 37.85 5.48 -22.44
C ALA A 867 38.64 6.77 -22.60
N THR A 868 39.79 6.87 -21.97
CA THR A 868 40.72 8.03 -22.09
C THR A 868 42.10 7.51 -22.48
N ALA A 869 42.60 7.93 -23.63
CA ALA A 869 43.95 7.57 -24.10
C ALA A 869 45.03 8.31 -23.28
N GLY A 870 46.11 7.61 -22.98
CA GLY A 870 47.27 8.20 -22.34
C GLY A 870 48.06 9.17 -23.27
N ALA A 871 49.00 9.90 -22.68
CA ALA A 871 49.85 10.78 -23.45
C ALA A 871 50.60 10.01 -24.56
N SER A 872 50.52 10.49 -25.77
CA SER A 872 51.09 9.85 -26.97
C SER A 872 50.34 8.61 -27.47
N SER A 873 49.12 8.36 -27.00
CA SER A 873 48.26 7.29 -27.46
C SER A 873 46.94 7.82 -27.98
N THR A 874 46.24 7.03 -28.77
CA THR A 874 44.90 7.34 -29.30
C THR A 874 43.93 6.23 -28.97
N PHE A 875 42.70 6.57 -28.60
CA PHE A 875 41.59 5.59 -28.52
C PHE A 875 40.98 5.39 -29.89
N THR A 876 40.83 4.13 -30.32
CA THR A 876 40.45 3.84 -31.72
C THR A 876 39.11 3.15 -31.87
N ALA A 877 38.70 2.30 -30.93
CA ALA A 877 37.43 1.57 -31.06
C ALA A 877 36.98 0.95 -29.75
N TRP A 878 35.67 0.79 -29.62
CA TRP A 878 35.01 -0.13 -28.71
C TRP A 878 34.73 -1.45 -29.43
N GLY A 879 34.73 -2.59 -28.69
CA GLY A 879 34.39 -3.93 -29.15
C GLY A 879 33.89 -4.79 -27.99
N GLY A 880 33.57 -6.04 -28.21
CA GLY A 880 33.10 -6.98 -27.18
C GLY A 880 31.66 -7.41 -27.34
N THR A 881 31.14 -8.21 -26.41
CA THR A 881 29.78 -8.77 -26.47
C THR A 881 28.70 -7.73 -26.21
N ALA A 882 29.02 -6.66 -25.48
CA ALA A 882 28.10 -5.56 -25.23
C ALA A 882 27.77 -4.70 -26.46
N ILE A 883 28.53 -4.80 -27.55
CA ILE A 883 28.47 -3.84 -28.68
C ILE A 883 27.63 -4.37 -29.86
N THR A 884 26.91 -5.46 -29.68
CA THR A 884 26.15 -6.09 -30.78
C THR A 884 24.66 -5.84 -30.74
N ALA A 885 24.13 -5.13 -29.72
CA ALA A 885 22.74 -4.89 -29.54
C ALA A 885 22.30 -3.49 -29.99
N SER A 886 21.02 -3.34 -30.36
CA SER A 886 20.43 -2.11 -30.91
C SER A 886 20.36 -0.93 -29.96
N ASP A 887 20.53 -1.15 -28.65
CA ASP A 887 20.32 -0.15 -27.59
C ASP A 887 21.63 0.43 -27.04
N GLU A 888 22.74 0.14 -27.69
CA GLU A 888 24.07 0.55 -27.28
C GLU A 888 24.55 1.75 -28.06
N VAL A 889 24.96 2.78 -27.35
CA VAL A 889 25.54 3.98 -27.96
C VAL A 889 27.02 4.04 -27.62
N CYS A 890 27.85 3.50 -28.51
CA CYS A 890 29.31 3.60 -28.39
C CYS A 890 29.87 4.58 -29.42
N SER A 891 30.63 5.55 -28.95
CA SER A 891 31.20 6.60 -29.80
C SER A 891 32.70 6.84 -29.54
N VAL A 892 33.41 7.31 -30.56
CA VAL A 892 34.76 7.83 -30.45
C VAL A 892 34.69 9.33 -30.71
N THR A 893 35.31 10.14 -29.85
CA THR A 893 35.26 11.60 -30.01
C THR A 893 35.97 12.03 -31.30
N ALA A 894 35.21 12.55 -32.24
CA ALA A 894 35.70 12.94 -33.54
C ALA A 894 36.75 14.07 -33.44
N GLY A 895 37.91 13.91 -34.12
CA GLY A 895 38.92 14.94 -34.27
C GLY A 895 40.12 14.91 -33.33
N THR A 896 39.99 14.35 -32.12
CA THR A 896 41.12 14.23 -31.17
C THR A 896 41.53 12.79 -30.89
N ASN A 897 40.63 11.82 -31.05
CA ASN A 897 40.82 10.38 -30.75
C ASN A 897 41.41 10.12 -29.34
N THR A 898 41.20 11.03 -28.39
CA THR A 898 41.73 10.90 -27.04
C THR A 898 40.72 10.27 -26.08
N THR A 899 39.44 10.35 -26.40
CA THR A 899 38.36 9.82 -25.56
C THR A 899 37.30 9.12 -26.37
N GLY A 900 36.61 8.16 -25.76
CA GLY A 900 35.44 7.50 -26.29
C GLY A 900 34.44 7.19 -25.18
N SER A 901 33.14 7.10 -25.49
CA SER A 901 32.08 6.76 -24.55
C SER A 901 31.31 5.54 -25.08
N CYS A 902 30.95 4.64 -24.20
CA CYS A 902 30.10 3.49 -24.52
C CYS A 902 29.05 3.32 -23.41
N THR A 903 27.80 3.44 -23.78
CA THR A 903 26.67 3.41 -22.85
C THR A 903 25.76 2.25 -23.19
N PHE A 904 25.41 1.44 -22.20
CA PHE A 904 24.52 0.27 -22.32
C PHE A 904 23.88 -0.07 -20.98
N THR A 905 22.84 -0.89 -21.04
CA THR A 905 22.15 -1.40 -19.87
C THR A 905 22.66 -2.80 -19.51
N MET A 906 22.92 -3.06 -18.23
CA MET A 906 23.36 -4.37 -17.73
C MET A 906 22.15 -5.33 -17.62
N ILE A 907 22.02 -6.21 -18.60
CA ILE A 907 20.95 -7.23 -18.67
C ILE A 907 21.52 -8.66 -18.78
N GLN A 908 22.82 -8.77 -18.88
CA GLN A 908 23.60 -10.02 -18.95
C GLN A 908 25.05 -9.74 -18.58
N ASN A 909 25.85 -10.78 -18.37
CA ASN A 909 27.31 -10.63 -18.27
C ASN A 909 27.87 -10.06 -19.57
N ASN A 910 28.56 -8.93 -19.47
CA ASN A 910 29.09 -8.22 -20.62
C ASN A 910 30.61 -8.14 -20.60
N THR A 911 31.22 -8.29 -21.79
CA THR A 911 32.64 -7.99 -22.02
C THR A 911 32.74 -6.82 -23.00
N VAL A 912 33.39 -5.75 -22.57
CA VAL A 912 33.66 -4.58 -23.42
C VAL A 912 35.17 -4.48 -23.65
N THR A 913 35.55 -4.31 -24.92
CA THR A 913 36.94 -4.16 -25.32
C THR A 913 37.22 -2.71 -25.73
N ALA A 914 38.21 -2.08 -25.13
CA ALA A 914 38.70 -0.74 -25.51
C ALA A 914 40.07 -0.85 -26.18
N THR A 915 40.22 -0.30 -27.40
CA THR A 915 41.44 -0.43 -28.19
C THR A 915 42.21 0.89 -28.21
N PHE A 916 43.48 0.85 -27.75
CA PHE A 916 44.40 1.97 -27.73
C PHE A 916 45.60 1.73 -28.70
N LYS A 917 46.02 2.75 -29.47
CA LYS A 917 47.17 2.75 -30.34
C LYS A 917 48.16 3.83 -29.92
N ASN A 918 49.42 3.54 -30.13
CA ASN A 918 50.54 4.54 -29.96
C ASN A 918 50.51 5.59 -31.04
#